data_9cdbdf7688e51c430d265efa1db701f8
#
_entry.id   9cdbdf7688e51c430d265efa1db701f8
#
_cell.length_a   1.000
_cell.length_b   1.000
_cell.length_c   1.000
_cell.angle_alpha   90.00
_cell.angle_beta   90.00
_cell.angle_gamma   90.00
#
_symmetry.space_group_name_H-M   'P 1'
#
loop_
_entity.id
_entity.type
_entity.pdbx_description
1 polymer ?
#
loop_
_entity_poly.entity_id
_entity_poly.type
_entity_poly.pdbx_seq_one_letter_code
_entity_poly.pdbx_strand_id
1 'polypeptide(L)'
;MLNIPENLEGKEIAFEGKIKTENIAPDGFAGLFLQLKPKVDFENMESQKLNGTHDWETFGVRLKLKPKETRSIAIGTFIVGKGTAWFADLTLKIDGKDYTRALQYPSINKADTIYNFCSQLREISLTTDNIAKLAHTAQIWGILKYFHPAVTSGRWDMDTELFKFIPNLLASKDQAATEHLLSEWIQHFGPFQPSVEQPTIAAEKIAAAANDEWIHKLPYSNNLKEQLIALSRVIPVVPNQYLDYFEGAGNPQFYEYSYRTVQLSDVGFRLLGLFRYWNAMQYFNPNQKLSAQPWDQVLTDFIPLFVGAKTKDSLDGTYLKLFSKINDTHAFSYLSDYYHKDIFGPRAVGFKSDFIQNQLVVTGLADDQFKDGQELQIGDIIMEIAGEPVSGIMDSLKQYVAASNESALKRDLPSRMLRTTDSLLMLKIHRDGKESVFYIPTRAIESIKYTDAESKPAIRKMKDGILVVDIGVFKDSDTQRLKDSLQGQRGLILDYRNYPSASMHDELRDMIFPSEKDFVIFSTSKGVRPGLFKYTDQVKAGSANPKAFTGKVVILVNGRAQSASEFQVMAFRTIPGSMVVGSQTAGADGNISWLPLPLGYSTAFSGIGVYYPDKSETQGIGIVPDKIVYPTIEGIRKHQDEVLQAGIDLILKQ
;
A
#
# COMPACT_ATOMS: atom_id res chain seq x y z
N MET A 1 -0.54 -19.90 3.97
CA MET A 1 -1.90 -20.00 4.54
C MET A 1 -2.54 -21.25 4.00
N LEU A 2 -3.25 -22.01 4.82
CA LEU A 2 -3.84 -23.31 4.45
C LEU A 2 -5.35 -23.18 4.68
N ASN A 3 -6.16 -23.47 3.65
CA ASN A 3 -7.61 -23.48 3.80
C ASN A 3 -8.06 -24.80 4.47
N ILE A 4 -9.06 -24.71 5.33
CA ILE A 4 -9.61 -25.89 6.01
C ILE A 4 -10.69 -26.50 5.12
N PRO A 5 -10.68 -27.82 4.88
CA PRO A 5 -11.78 -28.50 4.24
C PRO A 5 -13.09 -28.38 5.05
N GLU A 6 -14.24 -28.28 4.38
CA GLU A 6 -15.56 -28.15 5.03
C GLU A 6 -15.88 -29.31 6.01
N ASN A 7 -15.23 -30.44 5.83
CA ASN A 7 -15.41 -31.65 6.65
C ASN A 7 -14.24 -31.91 7.62
N LEU A 8 -13.43 -30.88 7.92
CA LEU A 8 -12.36 -31.03 8.89
C LEU A 8 -12.92 -31.29 10.28
N GLU A 9 -12.50 -32.40 10.90
CA GLU A 9 -12.78 -32.73 12.28
C GLU A 9 -11.49 -32.69 13.10
N GLY A 10 -11.60 -32.37 14.40
CA GLY A 10 -10.47 -32.35 15.31
C GLY A 10 -10.70 -31.40 16.48
N LYS A 11 -9.93 -31.58 17.54
CA LYS A 11 -10.01 -30.81 18.79
C LYS A 11 -8.78 -29.93 19.02
N GLU A 12 -7.61 -30.42 18.59
CA GLU A 12 -6.32 -29.74 18.78
C GLU A 12 -5.59 -29.68 17.43
N ILE A 13 -4.92 -28.57 17.21
CA ILE A 13 -3.98 -28.39 16.11
C ILE A 13 -2.62 -27.99 16.66
N ALA A 14 -1.55 -28.61 16.16
CA ALA A 14 -0.17 -28.35 16.54
C ALA A 14 0.70 -28.12 15.30
N PHE A 15 1.57 -27.14 15.35
CA PHE A 15 2.62 -26.91 14.36
C PHE A 15 3.97 -27.09 15.05
N GLU A 16 4.73 -28.10 14.63
CA GLU A 16 5.97 -28.55 15.25
C GLU A 16 7.11 -28.56 14.25
N GLY A 17 8.34 -28.41 14.73
CA GLY A 17 9.54 -28.50 13.91
C GLY A 17 10.81 -28.33 14.71
N LYS A 18 11.95 -28.57 14.06
CA LYS A 18 13.28 -28.35 14.67
C LYS A 18 13.74 -26.92 14.39
N ILE A 19 14.33 -26.28 15.40
CA ILE A 19 14.92 -24.96 15.32
C ILE A 19 16.37 -25.04 15.79
N LYS A 20 17.27 -24.40 15.04
CA LYS A 20 18.65 -24.12 15.43
C LYS A 20 18.86 -22.62 15.35
N THR A 21 19.55 -22.03 16.32
CA THR A 21 19.81 -20.59 16.36
C THR A 21 21.30 -20.29 16.52
N GLU A 22 21.71 -19.14 16.00
CA GLU A 22 23.06 -18.62 16.17
C GLU A 22 23.01 -17.10 16.41
N ASN A 23 23.56 -16.67 17.54
CA ASN A 23 23.72 -15.27 17.92
C ASN A 23 22.40 -14.45 17.87
N ILE A 24 21.27 -15.05 18.26
CA ILE A 24 20.02 -14.29 18.42
C ILE A 24 20.20 -13.32 19.58
N ALA A 25 19.93 -12.03 19.34
CA ALA A 25 20.06 -10.98 20.34
C ALA A 25 19.20 -11.26 21.61
N PRO A 26 19.61 -10.82 22.79
CA PRO A 26 18.87 -11.08 24.05
C PRO A 26 17.45 -10.52 24.09
N ASP A 27 17.20 -9.46 23.34
CA ASP A 27 15.89 -8.81 23.15
C ASP A 27 15.07 -9.38 21.99
N GLY A 28 15.66 -10.36 21.26
CA GLY A 28 15.04 -11.06 20.14
C GLY A 28 14.69 -12.51 20.47
N PHE A 29 14.05 -13.20 19.53
CA PHE A 29 13.82 -14.64 19.58
C PHE A 29 13.49 -15.20 18.19
N ALA A 30 13.72 -16.50 18.02
CA ALA A 30 13.26 -17.27 16.87
C ALA A 30 12.08 -18.15 17.28
N GLY A 31 11.16 -18.43 16.33
CA GLY A 31 10.01 -19.26 16.67
C GLY A 31 9.16 -19.72 15.51
N LEU A 32 8.21 -20.57 15.87
CA LEU A 32 7.09 -20.99 15.03
C LEU A 32 5.86 -20.17 15.40
N PHE A 33 4.96 -19.93 14.44
CA PHE A 33 3.64 -19.41 14.75
C PHE A 33 2.54 -20.23 14.09
N LEU A 34 1.40 -20.26 14.76
CA LEU A 34 0.18 -20.89 14.33
C LEU A 34 -0.99 -19.93 14.58
N GLN A 35 -1.77 -19.64 13.56
CA GLN A 35 -2.93 -18.77 13.65
C GLN A 35 -4.14 -19.42 12.99
N LEU A 36 -5.24 -19.44 13.73
CA LEU A 36 -6.56 -19.85 13.23
C LEU A 36 -7.35 -18.61 12.82
N LYS A 37 -7.79 -18.57 11.58
CA LYS A 37 -8.50 -17.40 11.01
C LYS A 37 -9.96 -17.71 10.70
N PRO A 38 -10.84 -16.67 10.71
CA PRO A 38 -10.59 -15.29 11.11
C PRO A 38 -10.53 -15.18 12.65
N LYS A 39 -9.49 -14.59 13.22
CA LYS A 39 -9.29 -14.26 14.66
C LYS A 39 -9.82 -15.29 15.68
N VAL A 40 -9.74 -16.59 15.33
CA VAL A 40 -10.23 -17.66 16.24
C VAL A 40 -9.25 -17.87 17.38
N ASP A 41 -7.95 -17.97 17.03
CA ASP A 41 -6.87 -18.11 18.01
C ASP A 41 -5.49 -17.88 17.37
N PHE A 42 -4.46 -17.55 18.19
CA PHE A 42 -3.10 -17.32 17.74
C PHE A 42 -2.10 -17.74 18.83
N GLU A 43 -1.05 -18.44 18.45
CA GLU A 43 0.08 -18.80 19.31
C GLU A 43 1.39 -18.61 18.53
N ASN A 44 2.37 -18.06 19.22
CA ASN A 44 3.76 -18.02 18.78
C ASN A 44 4.67 -18.43 19.95
N MET A 45 5.96 -18.55 19.70
CA MET A 45 6.91 -18.96 20.74
C MET A 45 7.46 -17.78 21.56
N GLU A 46 6.78 -16.64 21.60
CA GLU A 46 7.25 -15.46 22.35
C GLU A 46 7.46 -15.73 23.83
N SER A 47 6.60 -16.55 24.45
CA SER A 47 6.74 -16.94 25.85
C SER A 47 7.97 -17.82 26.12
N GLN A 48 8.47 -18.52 25.10
CA GLN A 48 9.63 -19.40 25.20
C GLN A 48 10.95 -18.66 25.01
N LYS A 49 10.94 -17.47 24.41
CA LYS A 49 12.09 -16.56 24.20
C LYS A 49 13.37 -17.29 23.74
N LEU A 50 13.26 -18.08 22.66
CA LEU A 50 14.42 -18.80 22.12
C LEU A 50 15.42 -17.80 21.51
N ASN A 51 16.38 -17.35 22.33
CA ASN A 51 17.47 -16.43 21.95
C ASN A 51 18.83 -17.11 22.15
N GLY A 52 19.92 -16.39 21.78
CA GLY A 52 21.28 -16.93 21.86
C GLY A 52 21.59 -17.94 20.76
N THR A 53 22.46 -18.90 21.11
CA THR A 53 22.92 -19.96 20.19
C THR A 53 22.50 -21.32 20.74
N HIS A 54 21.70 -22.06 19.98
CA HIS A 54 21.20 -23.38 20.32
C HIS A 54 21.37 -24.32 19.12
N ASP A 55 21.73 -25.56 19.38
CA ASP A 55 21.71 -26.59 18.34
C ASP A 55 20.28 -27.07 18.07
N TRP A 56 20.08 -27.99 17.15
CA TRP A 56 18.79 -28.48 16.75
C TRP A 56 17.98 -29.06 17.90
N GLU A 57 16.87 -28.40 18.26
CA GLU A 57 15.88 -28.85 19.22
C GLU A 57 14.49 -28.79 18.62
N THR A 58 13.59 -29.65 19.11
CA THR A 58 12.20 -29.70 18.62
C THR A 58 11.32 -28.76 19.45
N PHE A 59 10.62 -27.88 18.75
CA PHE A 59 9.67 -26.92 19.31
C PHE A 59 8.30 -27.09 18.69
N GLY A 60 7.27 -26.55 19.31
CA GLY A 60 5.92 -26.56 18.78
C GLY A 60 5.00 -25.53 19.41
N VAL A 61 4.02 -25.12 18.63
CA VAL A 61 2.90 -24.27 19.05
C VAL A 61 1.60 -25.04 18.88
N ARG A 62 0.64 -24.88 19.79
CA ARG A 62 -0.61 -25.64 19.83
C ARG A 62 -1.79 -24.73 20.12
N LEU A 63 -2.90 -24.99 19.42
CA LEU A 63 -4.15 -24.28 19.62
C LEU A 63 -5.32 -25.26 19.68
N LYS A 64 -6.39 -24.87 20.35
CA LYS A 64 -7.65 -25.59 20.32
C LYS A 64 -8.31 -25.38 18.95
N LEU A 65 -8.47 -26.44 18.18
CA LEU A 65 -9.14 -26.35 16.89
C LEU A 65 -10.66 -26.19 17.09
N LYS A 66 -11.23 -25.23 16.39
CA LYS A 66 -12.67 -24.96 16.32
C LYS A 66 -13.13 -25.05 14.87
N PRO A 67 -13.39 -26.23 14.31
CA PRO A 67 -13.61 -26.43 12.88
C PRO A 67 -14.73 -25.56 12.29
N LYS A 68 -15.79 -25.32 13.06
CA LYS A 68 -16.94 -24.48 12.61
C LYS A 68 -16.62 -22.99 12.55
N GLU A 69 -15.63 -22.50 13.31
CA GLU A 69 -15.25 -21.10 13.38
C GLU A 69 -13.99 -20.82 12.53
N THR A 70 -13.10 -21.82 12.39
CA THR A 70 -11.84 -21.68 11.67
C THR A 70 -12.06 -21.94 10.18
N ARG A 71 -11.65 -21.00 9.35
CA ARG A 71 -11.76 -21.09 7.88
C ARG A 71 -10.42 -21.33 7.20
N SER A 72 -9.34 -20.82 7.80
CA SER A 72 -7.99 -21.05 7.32
C SER A 72 -6.98 -21.07 8.47
N ILE A 73 -5.83 -21.68 8.20
CA ILE A 73 -4.71 -21.79 9.14
C ILE A 73 -3.53 -21.04 8.52
N ALA A 74 -2.92 -20.14 9.27
CA ALA A 74 -1.62 -19.57 8.94
C ALA A 74 -0.55 -20.20 9.84
N ILE A 75 0.48 -20.73 9.23
CA ILE A 75 1.68 -21.27 9.92
C ILE A 75 2.92 -20.63 9.31
N GLY A 76 3.96 -20.52 10.09
CA GLY A 76 5.23 -20.02 9.61
C GLY A 76 6.31 -20.03 10.66
N THR A 77 7.48 -19.60 10.22
CA THR A 77 8.67 -19.43 11.03
C THR A 77 9.09 -17.97 10.99
N PHE A 78 9.70 -17.48 12.06
CA PHE A 78 10.13 -16.09 12.12
C PHE A 78 11.31 -15.91 13.06
N ILE A 79 11.96 -14.75 12.93
CA ILE A 79 12.98 -14.24 13.82
C ILE A 79 12.66 -12.78 14.17
N VAL A 80 12.76 -12.43 15.42
CA VAL A 80 12.68 -11.06 15.93
C VAL A 80 14.07 -10.66 16.38
N GLY A 81 14.54 -9.48 16.01
CA GLY A 81 15.87 -8.98 16.35
C GLY A 81 16.96 -9.46 15.40
N LYS A 82 18.23 -9.46 15.88
CA LYS A 82 19.41 -9.84 15.11
C LYS A 82 19.84 -11.27 15.42
N GLY A 83 20.38 -11.98 14.44
CA GLY A 83 20.89 -13.34 14.55
C GLY A 83 20.51 -14.19 13.35
N THR A 84 20.72 -15.49 13.41
CA THR A 84 20.37 -16.46 12.37
C THR A 84 19.60 -17.62 12.97
N ALA A 85 18.57 -18.09 12.27
CA ALA A 85 17.82 -19.28 12.67
C ALA A 85 17.59 -20.19 11.46
N TRP A 86 17.68 -21.51 11.69
CA TRP A 86 17.35 -22.55 10.74
C TRP A 86 16.16 -23.36 11.24
N PHE A 87 15.30 -23.75 10.32
CA PHE A 87 14.09 -24.51 10.61
C PHE A 87 14.05 -25.74 9.74
N ALA A 88 13.73 -26.90 10.36
CA ALA A 88 13.65 -28.18 9.67
C ALA A 88 12.52 -29.05 10.24
N ASP A 89 12.17 -30.11 9.49
CA ASP A 89 11.17 -31.14 9.89
C ASP A 89 9.83 -30.53 10.33
N LEU A 90 9.38 -29.48 9.64
CA LEU A 90 8.14 -28.77 9.95
C LEU A 90 6.93 -29.65 9.66
N THR A 91 6.09 -29.89 10.66
CA THR A 91 4.89 -30.72 10.58
C THR A 91 3.68 -30.03 11.19
N LEU A 92 2.53 -30.18 10.53
CA LEU A 92 1.24 -29.75 11.05
C LEU A 92 0.44 -31.00 11.44
N LYS A 93 -0.06 -31.03 12.67
CA LYS A 93 -0.80 -32.16 13.22
C LYS A 93 -2.19 -31.73 13.69
N ILE A 94 -3.17 -32.60 13.50
CA ILE A 94 -4.51 -32.46 14.07
C ILE A 94 -4.79 -33.72 14.90
N ASP A 95 -5.11 -33.54 16.19
CA ASP A 95 -5.27 -34.62 17.16
C ASP A 95 -4.11 -35.65 17.10
N GLY A 96 -2.88 -35.13 16.96
CA GLY A 96 -1.65 -35.92 16.88
C GLY A 96 -1.36 -36.60 15.54
N LYS A 97 -2.26 -36.53 14.56
CA LYS A 97 -2.05 -37.10 13.21
C LYS A 97 -1.43 -36.06 12.30
N ASP A 98 -0.46 -36.47 11.49
CA ASP A 98 0.21 -35.61 10.52
C ASP A 98 -0.77 -35.15 9.41
N TYR A 99 -1.02 -33.87 9.38
CA TYR A 99 -1.86 -33.18 8.40
C TYR A 99 -1.06 -32.36 7.39
N THR A 100 0.26 -32.38 7.45
CA THR A 100 1.14 -31.58 6.57
C THR A 100 0.86 -31.85 5.08
N ARG A 101 0.42 -33.08 4.74
CA ARG A 101 0.05 -33.47 3.38
C ARG A 101 -1.44 -33.38 3.09
N ALA A 102 -2.30 -33.34 4.09
CA ALA A 102 -3.75 -33.34 3.93
C ALA A 102 -4.35 -31.95 3.77
N LEU A 103 -3.67 -30.90 4.26
CA LEU A 103 -3.99 -29.51 4.00
C LEU A 103 -3.42 -29.08 2.64
N GLN A 104 -3.64 -29.90 1.64
CA GLN A 104 -3.53 -29.43 0.28
C GLN A 104 -4.64 -28.42 0.08
N TYR A 105 -4.32 -27.25 -0.51
CA TYR A 105 -5.31 -26.34 -1.07
C TYR A 105 -6.48 -27.14 -1.62
N PRO A 106 -7.76 -26.70 -1.46
CA PRO A 106 -8.87 -27.37 -2.12
C PRO A 106 -8.39 -27.63 -3.52
N SER A 107 -8.43 -28.89 -3.94
CA SER A 107 -7.75 -29.33 -5.14
C SER A 107 -8.26 -28.54 -6.34
N ILE A 108 -7.63 -27.44 -6.61
CA ILE A 108 -7.55 -26.89 -7.95
C ILE A 108 -7.15 -28.10 -8.78
N ASN A 109 -7.94 -28.42 -9.75
CA ASN A 109 -7.88 -29.66 -10.51
C ASN A 109 -6.40 -30.01 -10.82
N LYS A 110 -5.81 -30.98 -10.12
CA LYS A 110 -4.36 -31.29 -10.15
C LYS A 110 -3.83 -31.65 -11.53
N ALA A 111 -4.73 -31.87 -12.50
CA ALA A 111 -4.39 -32.20 -13.88
C ALA A 111 -3.62 -31.06 -14.59
N ASP A 112 -3.71 -29.81 -14.12
CA ASP A 112 -3.18 -28.65 -14.84
C ASP A 112 -1.98 -27.97 -14.16
N THR A 113 -1.24 -28.66 -13.31
CA THR A 113 -0.07 -28.13 -12.59
C THR A 113 1.04 -27.60 -13.50
N ILE A 114 1.02 -27.95 -14.79
CA ILE A 114 1.97 -27.44 -15.79
C ILE A 114 1.91 -25.91 -15.90
N TYR A 115 0.72 -25.31 -15.73
CA TYR A 115 0.53 -23.86 -15.78
C TYR A 115 1.07 -23.13 -14.55
N ASN A 116 1.45 -23.83 -13.49
CA ASN A 116 2.12 -23.23 -12.34
C ASN A 116 3.57 -22.80 -12.65
N PHE A 117 4.16 -23.32 -13.73
CA PHE A 117 5.56 -23.09 -14.09
C PHE A 117 5.75 -22.43 -15.46
N CYS A 118 4.77 -22.52 -16.34
CA CYS A 118 4.82 -21.99 -17.69
C CYS A 118 3.40 -21.78 -18.23
N SER A 119 3.12 -20.61 -18.81
CA SER A 119 1.82 -20.30 -19.41
C SER A 119 1.55 -21.03 -20.72
N GLN A 120 2.55 -21.68 -21.32
CA GLN A 120 2.53 -22.24 -22.67
C GLN A 120 2.40 -21.19 -23.80
N LEU A 121 2.31 -19.90 -23.48
CA LEU A 121 2.28 -18.82 -24.46
C LEU A 121 3.70 -18.45 -24.89
N ARG A 122 3.97 -18.44 -26.20
CA ARG A 122 5.30 -18.13 -26.72
C ARG A 122 5.41 -16.67 -27.11
N GLU A 123 4.87 -16.32 -28.26
CA GLU A 123 4.90 -14.94 -28.78
C GLU A 123 3.48 -14.49 -29.11
N ILE A 124 3.22 -13.21 -28.89
CA ILE A 124 1.95 -12.56 -29.18
C ILE A 124 2.21 -11.47 -30.21
N SER A 125 1.53 -11.57 -31.35
CA SER A 125 1.53 -10.50 -32.35
C SER A 125 0.70 -9.33 -31.87
N LEU A 126 1.31 -8.16 -31.77
CA LEU A 126 0.67 -6.92 -31.28
C LEU A 126 -0.05 -6.17 -32.43
N THR A 127 -1.04 -6.84 -33.05
CA THR A 127 -1.99 -6.14 -33.93
C THR A 127 -3.05 -5.42 -33.11
N THR A 128 -3.68 -4.39 -33.68
CA THR A 128 -4.80 -3.68 -33.02
C THR A 128 -5.91 -4.63 -32.62
N ASP A 129 -6.22 -5.62 -33.45
CA ASP A 129 -7.22 -6.65 -33.19
C ASP A 129 -6.83 -7.54 -32.00
N ASN A 130 -5.59 -8.04 -31.96
CA ASN A 130 -5.12 -8.86 -30.85
C ASN A 130 -5.06 -8.09 -29.52
N ILE A 131 -4.68 -6.82 -29.54
CA ILE A 131 -4.71 -5.96 -28.35
C ILE A 131 -6.14 -5.83 -27.84
N ALA A 132 -7.11 -5.56 -28.74
CA ALA A 132 -8.53 -5.46 -28.36
C ALA A 132 -9.07 -6.79 -27.82
N LYS A 133 -8.77 -7.92 -28.46
CA LYS A 133 -9.16 -9.26 -28.00
C LYS A 133 -8.62 -9.56 -26.59
N LEU A 134 -7.34 -9.25 -26.34
CA LEU A 134 -6.72 -9.43 -25.03
C LEU A 134 -7.34 -8.51 -23.96
N ALA A 135 -7.65 -7.26 -24.31
CA ALA A 135 -8.31 -6.32 -23.39
C ALA A 135 -9.71 -6.80 -22.99
N HIS A 136 -10.54 -7.19 -23.98
CA HIS A 136 -11.87 -7.74 -23.70
C HIS A 136 -11.80 -9.04 -22.88
N THR A 137 -10.81 -9.90 -23.20
CA THR A 137 -10.58 -11.12 -22.41
C THR A 137 -10.19 -10.82 -20.97
N ALA A 138 -9.31 -9.84 -20.74
CA ALA A 138 -8.93 -9.42 -19.39
C ALA A 138 -10.14 -8.95 -18.58
N GLN A 139 -11.04 -8.18 -19.19
CA GLN A 139 -12.26 -7.68 -18.56
C GLN A 139 -13.23 -8.83 -18.22
N ILE A 140 -13.46 -9.74 -19.18
CA ILE A 140 -14.35 -10.91 -18.98
C ILE A 140 -13.72 -11.89 -17.98
N TRP A 141 -12.42 -12.11 -18.02
CA TRP A 141 -11.70 -12.92 -17.02
C TRP A 141 -11.89 -12.38 -15.60
N GLY A 142 -11.80 -11.08 -15.42
CA GLY A 142 -11.96 -10.46 -14.11
C GLY A 142 -13.38 -10.59 -13.56
N ILE A 143 -14.39 -10.41 -14.38
CA ILE A 143 -15.79 -10.61 -13.93
C ILE A 143 -16.06 -12.08 -13.61
N LEU A 144 -15.56 -13.03 -14.41
CA LEU A 144 -15.65 -14.46 -14.10
C LEU A 144 -14.93 -14.78 -12.79
N LYS A 145 -13.71 -14.26 -12.59
CA LYS A 145 -12.88 -14.51 -11.41
C LYS A 145 -13.53 -14.05 -10.11
N TYR A 146 -14.07 -12.86 -10.10
CA TYR A 146 -14.54 -12.24 -8.86
C TYR A 146 -16.03 -12.38 -8.59
N PHE A 147 -16.85 -12.76 -9.60
CA PHE A 147 -18.29 -12.82 -9.44
C PHE A 147 -18.87 -14.22 -9.62
N HIS A 148 -18.29 -15.08 -10.49
CA HIS A 148 -18.91 -16.35 -10.84
C HIS A 148 -18.88 -17.34 -9.66
N PRO A 149 -20.06 -17.88 -9.21
CA PRO A 149 -20.12 -18.72 -8.00
C PRO A 149 -19.25 -19.98 -8.06
N ALA A 150 -19.21 -20.68 -9.20
CA ALA A 150 -18.39 -21.87 -9.36
C ALA A 150 -16.87 -21.55 -9.36
N VAL A 151 -16.50 -20.33 -9.75
CA VAL A 151 -15.12 -19.87 -9.72
C VAL A 151 -14.74 -19.44 -8.31
N THR A 152 -15.53 -18.58 -7.68
CA THR A 152 -15.23 -18.09 -6.32
C THR A 152 -15.25 -19.21 -5.28
N SER A 153 -16.02 -20.30 -5.50
CA SER A 153 -16.02 -21.48 -4.63
C SER A 153 -14.77 -22.35 -4.73
N GLY A 154 -13.82 -22.05 -5.62
CA GLY A 154 -12.57 -22.82 -5.75
C GLY A 154 -12.62 -24.01 -6.70
N ARG A 155 -13.67 -24.15 -7.51
CA ARG A 155 -13.76 -25.25 -8.50
C ARG A 155 -12.82 -25.04 -9.68
N TRP A 156 -12.47 -23.79 -10.00
CA TRP A 156 -11.71 -23.39 -11.17
C TRP A 156 -10.56 -22.45 -10.79
N ASP A 157 -9.40 -22.69 -11.38
CA ASP A 157 -8.27 -21.78 -11.34
C ASP A 157 -8.30 -20.84 -12.55
N MET A 158 -8.67 -19.60 -12.34
CA MET A 158 -8.83 -18.63 -13.42
C MET A 158 -7.52 -18.25 -14.10
N ASP A 159 -6.38 -18.38 -13.43
CA ASP A 159 -5.09 -18.12 -14.07
C ASP A 159 -4.79 -19.23 -15.11
N THR A 160 -5.03 -20.49 -14.74
CA THR A 160 -4.95 -21.66 -15.66
C THR A 160 -5.94 -21.55 -16.81
N GLU A 161 -7.19 -21.19 -16.52
CA GLU A 161 -8.21 -21.04 -17.56
C GLU A 161 -7.90 -19.90 -18.54
N LEU A 162 -7.29 -18.82 -18.08
CA LEU A 162 -6.79 -17.76 -18.93
C LEU A 162 -5.73 -18.25 -19.92
N PHE A 163 -4.75 -19.01 -19.43
CA PHE A 163 -3.66 -19.52 -20.26
C PHE A 163 -4.15 -20.52 -21.31
N LYS A 164 -5.15 -21.34 -20.99
CA LYS A 164 -5.81 -22.25 -21.95
C LYS A 164 -6.61 -21.49 -23.01
N PHE A 165 -7.22 -20.39 -22.62
CA PHE A 165 -8.12 -19.65 -23.49
C PHE A 165 -7.41 -18.76 -24.52
N ILE A 166 -6.34 -18.06 -24.13
CA ILE A 166 -5.64 -17.09 -24.97
C ILE A 166 -5.20 -17.63 -26.34
N PRO A 167 -4.64 -18.85 -26.49
CA PRO A 167 -4.24 -19.34 -27.81
C PRO A 167 -5.39 -19.44 -28.81
N ASN A 168 -6.54 -19.96 -28.38
CA ASN A 168 -7.72 -20.09 -29.22
C ASN A 168 -8.31 -18.72 -29.59
N LEU A 169 -8.31 -17.79 -28.62
CA LEU A 169 -8.75 -16.41 -28.83
C LEU A 169 -7.91 -15.73 -29.94
N LEU A 170 -6.58 -15.81 -29.83
CA LEU A 170 -5.67 -15.16 -30.80
C LEU A 170 -5.72 -15.83 -32.19
N ALA A 171 -6.15 -17.09 -32.28
CA ALA A 171 -6.36 -17.80 -33.54
C ALA A 171 -7.74 -17.51 -34.17
N SER A 172 -8.66 -16.83 -33.47
CA SER A 172 -9.98 -16.50 -34.02
C SER A 172 -9.86 -15.55 -35.20
N LYS A 173 -10.59 -15.84 -36.28
CA LYS A 173 -10.41 -15.17 -37.56
C LYS A 173 -11.15 -13.85 -37.68
N ASP A 174 -12.23 -13.71 -36.94
CA ASP A 174 -13.12 -12.55 -36.99
C ASP A 174 -13.84 -12.31 -35.66
N GLN A 175 -14.61 -11.24 -35.58
CA GLN A 175 -15.35 -10.86 -34.40
C GLN A 175 -16.40 -11.90 -34.00
N ALA A 176 -17.07 -12.56 -34.95
CA ALA A 176 -18.09 -13.56 -34.65
C ALA A 176 -17.47 -14.82 -34.03
N ALA A 177 -16.34 -15.27 -34.56
CA ALA A 177 -15.57 -16.38 -33.97
C ALA A 177 -15.04 -16.03 -32.57
N THR A 178 -14.60 -14.79 -32.36
CA THR A 178 -14.15 -14.29 -31.04
C THR A 178 -15.31 -14.30 -30.06
N GLU A 179 -16.47 -13.78 -30.43
CA GLU A 179 -17.67 -13.75 -29.59
C GLU A 179 -18.15 -15.15 -29.22
N HIS A 180 -18.12 -16.07 -30.19
CA HIS A 180 -18.49 -17.47 -29.94
C HIS A 180 -17.60 -18.11 -28.86
N LEU A 181 -16.27 -17.95 -28.99
CA LEU A 181 -15.32 -18.44 -28.00
C LEU A 181 -15.54 -17.83 -26.61
N LEU A 182 -15.79 -16.53 -26.53
CA LEU A 182 -16.06 -15.84 -25.26
C LEU A 182 -17.35 -16.36 -24.61
N SER A 183 -18.41 -16.59 -25.42
CA SER A 183 -19.68 -17.14 -24.94
C SER A 183 -19.53 -18.56 -24.44
N GLU A 184 -18.81 -19.42 -25.17
CA GLU A 184 -18.50 -20.78 -24.73
C GLU A 184 -17.67 -20.77 -23.44
N TRP A 185 -16.73 -19.85 -23.31
CA TRP A 185 -15.90 -19.75 -22.10
C TRP A 185 -16.73 -19.37 -20.87
N ILE A 186 -17.67 -18.44 -20.98
CA ILE A 186 -18.58 -18.11 -19.88
C ILE A 186 -19.45 -19.33 -19.49
N GLN A 187 -19.99 -20.04 -20.48
CA GLN A 187 -20.82 -21.22 -20.26
C GLN A 187 -20.06 -22.41 -19.65
N HIS A 188 -18.75 -22.50 -19.92
CA HIS A 188 -17.86 -23.55 -19.39
C HIS A 188 -17.89 -23.65 -17.86
N PHE A 189 -18.04 -22.53 -17.16
CA PHE A 189 -18.07 -22.50 -15.69
C PHE A 189 -19.43 -22.94 -15.11
N GLY A 190 -20.41 -23.18 -15.95
CA GLY A 190 -21.75 -23.65 -15.56
C GLY A 190 -22.74 -22.50 -15.31
N PRO A 191 -23.98 -22.87 -14.92
CA PRO A 191 -25.01 -21.87 -14.71
C PRO A 191 -24.78 -21.05 -13.45
N PHE A 192 -25.16 -19.79 -13.51
CA PHE A 192 -25.21 -18.89 -12.37
C PHE A 192 -26.56 -18.15 -12.32
N GLN A 193 -26.91 -17.64 -11.16
CA GLN A 193 -28.08 -16.80 -10.98
C GLN A 193 -27.64 -15.47 -10.41
N PRO A 194 -28.12 -14.33 -10.91
CA PRO A 194 -27.98 -13.05 -10.22
C PRO A 194 -28.50 -13.18 -8.79
N SER A 195 -27.90 -12.50 -7.85
CA SER A 195 -28.37 -12.50 -6.47
C SER A 195 -29.81 -11.96 -6.43
N VAL A 196 -30.72 -12.77 -5.91
CA VAL A 196 -32.20 -12.50 -5.92
C VAL A 196 -32.48 -11.24 -5.10
N GLU A 197 -31.75 -11.03 -4.02
CA GLU A 197 -31.84 -9.85 -3.20
C GLU A 197 -30.54 -9.02 -3.38
N GLN A 198 -30.61 -8.03 -4.27
CA GLN A 198 -29.63 -6.94 -4.20
C GLN A 198 -29.98 -6.15 -2.93
N PRO A 199 -29.03 -5.94 -1.98
CA PRO A 199 -29.31 -5.06 -0.85
C PRO A 199 -29.79 -3.72 -1.41
N THR A 200 -31.00 -3.32 -1.07
CA THR A 200 -31.49 -1.99 -1.43
C THR A 200 -30.70 -1.00 -0.59
N ILE A 201 -29.61 -0.49 -1.17
CA ILE A 201 -28.79 0.53 -0.51
C ILE A 201 -29.39 1.87 -0.92
N ALA A 202 -29.81 2.64 0.06
CA ALA A 202 -30.29 3.99 -0.17
C ALA A 202 -29.20 4.81 -0.88
N ALA A 203 -29.58 5.62 -1.87
CA ALA A 203 -28.63 6.32 -2.74
C ALA A 203 -27.61 7.16 -1.95
N GLU A 204 -28.03 7.76 -0.85
CA GLU A 204 -27.18 8.55 0.04
C GLU A 204 -26.12 7.72 0.80
N LYS A 205 -26.27 6.40 0.84
CA LYS A 205 -25.29 5.46 1.41
C LYS A 205 -24.31 4.89 0.38
N ILE A 206 -24.44 5.23 -0.90
CA ILE A 206 -23.52 4.81 -1.95
C ILE A 206 -22.38 5.82 -2.03
N ALA A 207 -21.16 5.35 -1.80
CA ALA A 207 -19.95 6.15 -1.93
C ALA A 207 -19.41 6.14 -3.38
N ALA A 208 -19.43 4.96 -4.02
CA ALA A 208 -19.10 4.81 -5.43
C ALA A 208 -19.97 3.72 -6.06
N ALA A 209 -20.58 4.03 -7.19
CA ALA A 209 -21.35 3.08 -7.98
C ALA A 209 -20.41 2.15 -8.76
N ALA A 210 -20.83 0.90 -8.96
CA ALA A 210 -20.10 -0.01 -9.82
C ALA A 210 -20.11 0.49 -11.27
N ASN A 211 -18.96 0.46 -11.91
CA ASN A 211 -18.81 0.86 -13.30
C ASN A 211 -18.93 -0.35 -14.22
N ASP A 212 -20.15 -0.57 -14.74
CA ASP A 212 -20.45 -1.63 -15.72
C ASP A 212 -20.50 -1.11 -17.17
N GLU A 213 -20.18 0.18 -17.41
CA GLU A 213 -20.27 0.82 -18.75
C GLU A 213 -19.39 0.15 -19.78
N TRP A 214 -18.26 -0.42 -19.37
CA TRP A 214 -17.36 -1.13 -20.26
C TRP A 214 -18.06 -2.30 -20.98
N ILE A 215 -19.06 -2.98 -20.33
CA ILE A 215 -19.83 -4.07 -20.94
C ILE A 215 -20.63 -3.56 -22.15
N HIS A 216 -21.24 -2.38 -22.03
CA HIS A 216 -22.01 -1.78 -23.11
C HIS A 216 -21.14 -1.34 -24.30
N LYS A 217 -19.87 -1.01 -24.05
CA LYS A 217 -18.89 -0.61 -25.08
C LYS A 217 -18.30 -1.78 -25.86
N LEU A 218 -18.43 -3.04 -25.36
CA LEU A 218 -17.93 -4.21 -26.08
C LEU A 218 -18.56 -4.30 -27.48
N PRO A 219 -17.81 -4.69 -28.52
CA PRO A 219 -18.30 -4.76 -29.89
C PRO A 219 -19.05 -6.08 -30.18
N TYR A 220 -19.67 -6.67 -29.19
CA TYR A 220 -20.35 -7.97 -29.26
C TYR A 220 -21.87 -7.84 -29.19
N SER A 221 -22.56 -8.96 -29.40
CA SER A 221 -24.03 -9.02 -29.39
C SER A 221 -24.64 -8.65 -28.04
N ASN A 222 -25.91 -8.28 -28.06
CA ASN A 222 -26.67 -8.00 -26.84
C ASN A 222 -26.77 -9.24 -25.95
N ASN A 223 -26.83 -10.46 -26.50
CA ASN A 223 -26.88 -11.69 -25.73
C ASN A 223 -25.63 -11.86 -24.85
N LEU A 224 -24.42 -11.66 -25.38
CA LEU A 224 -23.20 -11.73 -24.57
C LEU A 224 -23.17 -10.62 -23.50
N LYS A 225 -23.56 -9.40 -23.86
CA LYS A 225 -23.63 -8.26 -22.92
C LYS A 225 -24.62 -8.54 -21.77
N GLU A 226 -25.79 -9.08 -22.06
CA GLU A 226 -26.80 -9.44 -21.06
C GLU A 226 -26.29 -10.51 -20.09
N GLN A 227 -25.56 -11.52 -20.58
CA GLN A 227 -24.91 -12.52 -19.73
C GLN A 227 -23.89 -11.86 -18.78
N LEU A 228 -23.04 -10.96 -19.29
CA LEU A 228 -22.06 -10.24 -18.47
C LEU A 228 -22.73 -9.30 -17.45
N ILE A 229 -23.79 -8.61 -17.84
CA ILE A 229 -24.61 -7.78 -16.92
C ILE A 229 -25.25 -8.64 -15.84
N ALA A 230 -25.78 -9.81 -16.20
CA ALA A 230 -26.34 -10.73 -15.22
C ALA A 230 -25.28 -11.22 -14.23
N LEU A 231 -24.08 -11.54 -14.72
CA LEU A 231 -22.96 -11.96 -13.89
C LEU A 231 -22.46 -10.83 -12.98
N SER A 232 -22.40 -9.59 -13.46
CA SER A 232 -21.97 -8.42 -12.65
C SER A 232 -22.91 -8.13 -11.47
N ARG A 233 -24.12 -8.70 -11.48
CA ARG A 233 -25.10 -8.59 -10.39
C ARG A 233 -24.99 -9.68 -9.33
N VAL A 234 -24.08 -10.63 -9.49
CA VAL A 234 -23.82 -11.65 -8.47
C VAL A 234 -23.04 -11.02 -7.32
N ILE A 235 -23.50 -11.27 -6.09
CA ILE A 235 -22.76 -10.94 -4.87
C ILE A 235 -22.02 -12.19 -4.43
N PRO A 236 -20.70 -12.22 -4.55
CA PRO A 236 -19.93 -13.41 -4.19
C PRO A 236 -19.94 -13.63 -2.68
N VAL A 237 -19.97 -14.89 -2.28
CA VAL A 237 -19.74 -15.26 -0.87
C VAL A 237 -18.26 -15.00 -0.56
N VAL A 238 -18.00 -14.36 0.58
CA VAL A 238 -16.64 -14.12 1.11
C VAL A 238 -16.56 -14.61 2.56
N PRO A 239 -15.43 -15.15 3.00
CA PRO A 239 -14.19 -15.37 2.22
C PRO A 239 -14.39 -16.39 1.11
N ASN A 240 -13.64 -16.22 0.03
CA ASN A 240 -13.61 -17.17 -1.07
C ASN A 240 -12.15 -17.42 -1.51
N GLN A 241 -11.92 -18.19 -2.61
CA GLN A 241 -10.55 -18.54 -2.99
C GLN A 241 -9.67 -17.34 -3.36
N TYR A 242 -10.22 -16.20 -3.75
CA TYR A 242 -9.47 -15.03 -4.22
C TYR A 242 -9.54 -13.83 -3.28
N LEU A 243 -10.56 -13.77 -2.44
CA LEU A 243 -10.89 -12.55 -1.71
C LEU A 243 -11.43 -12.81 -0.32
N ASP A 244 -10.99 -12.02 0.64
CA ASP A 244 -11.64 -11.77 1.93
C ASP A 244 -11.60 -10.26 2.23
N TYR A 245 -12.19 -9.85 3.33
CA TYR A 245 -12.11 -8.48 3.83
C TYR A 245 -11.51 -8.45 5.24
N PHE A 246 -10.63 -7.51 5.46
CA PHE A 246 -10.03 -7.32 6.78
C PHE A 246 -11.13 -7.02 7.79
N GLU A 247 -11.14 -7.78 8.90
CA GLU A 247 -12.10 -7.56 9.97
C GLU A 247 -11.82 -6.20 10.64
N GLY A 248 -12.84 -5.39 10.84
CA GLY A 248 -12.71 -4.04 11.39
C GLY A 248 -12.58 -2.97 10.30
N ALA A 249 -11.50 -2.95 9.52
CA ALA A 249 -11.28 -1.92 8.50
C ALA A 249 -12.11 -2.13 7.22
N GLY A 250 -12.37 -3.40 6.84
CA GLY A 250 -13.20 -3.72 5.68
C GLY A 250 -12.50 -3.55 4.33
N ASN A 251 -11.19 -3.37 4.30
CA ASN A 251 -10.41 -3.36 3.07
C ASN A 251 -10.22 -4.77 2.50
N PRO A 252 -10.19 -4.95 1.17
CA PRO A 252 -10.02 -6.25 0.54
C PRO A 252 -8.66 -6.90 0.84
N GLN A 253 -8.66 -8.20 1.04
CA GLN A 253 -7.49 -9.08 1.16
C GLN A 253 -7.48 -10.06 0.00
N PHE A 254 -6.45 -10.02 -0.83
CA PHE A 254 -6.32 -10.86 -2.01
C PHE A 254 -5.53 -12.13 -1.72
N TYR A 255 -6.05 -13.26 -2.17
CA TYR A 255 -5.39 -14.57 -2.11
C TYR A 255 -4.95 -14.96 -3.51
N GLU A 256 -3.81 -14.43 -3.93
CA GLU A 256 -3.26 -14.61 -5.26
C GLU A 256 -1.92 -15.34 -5.22
N TYR A 257 -1.69 -16.20 -6.22
CA TYR A 257 -0.44 -16.93 -6.32
C TYR A 257 0.66 -16.05 -6.94
N SER A 258 1.84 -16.00 -6.33
CA SER A 258 2.92 -15.10 -6.77
C SER A 258 3.82 -15.68 -7.86
N TYR A 259 3.72 -16.96 -8.19
CA TYR A 259 4.49 -17.63 -9.28
C TYR A 259 5.98 -17.24 -9.33
N ARG A 260 6.67 -17.27 -8.19
CA ARG A 260 8.04 -16.76 -8.02
C ARG A 260 9.09 -17.52 -8.82
N THR A 261 8.81 -18.76 -9.20
CA THR A 261 9.74 -19.67 -9.93
C THR A 261 9.58 -19.62 -11.44
N VAL A 262 8.58 -18.90 -11.94
CA VAL A 262 8.33 -18.73 -13.37
C VAL A 262 9.37 -17.81 -13.99
N GLN A 263 9.77 -18.12 -15.21
CA GLN A 263 10.73 -17.29 -15.95
C GLN A 263 10.10 -15.97 -16.39
N LEU A 264 10.84 -14.89 -16.22
CA LEU A 264 10.41 -13.54 -16.60
C LEU A 264 10.10 -13.40 -18.11
N SER A 265 10.71 -14.24 -18.94
CA SER A 265 10.44 -14.30 -20.37
C SER A 265 9.03 -14.80 -20.72
N ASP A 266 8.31 -15.42 -19.79
CA ASP A 266 6.95 -15.94 -20.03
C ASP A 266 5.95 -14.79 -20.19
N VAL A 267 5.44 -14.62 -21.41
CA VAL A 267 4.53 -13.53 -21.76
C VAL A 267 3.17 -13.66 -21.09
N GLY A 268 2.69 -14.88 -20.86
CA GLY A 268 1.40 -15.11 -20.22
C GLY A 268 1.38 -14.62 -18.77
N PHE A 269 2.45 -14.88 -18.01
CA PHE A 269 2.54 -14.39 -16.64
C PHE A 269 2.76 -12.87 -16.55
N ARG A 270 3.41 -12.25 -17.53
CA ARG A 270 3.45 -10.80 -17.61
C ARG A 270 2.05 -10.22 -17.85
N LEU A 271 1.29 -10.76 -18.81
CA LEU A 271 -0.10 -10.37 -19.04
C LEU A 271 -1.01 -10.65 -17.85
N LEU A 272 -0.86 -11.80 -17.19
CA LEU A 272 -1.60 -12.10 -15.97
C LEU A 272 -1.37 -11.04 -14.89
N GLY A 273 -0.15 -10.52 -14.75
CA GLY A 273 0.16 -9.43 -13.83
C GLY A 273 -0.63 -8.16 -14.13
N LEU A 274 -0.68 -7.75 -15.41
CA LEU A 274 -1.50 -6.61 -15.85
C LEU A 274 -2.99 -6.86 -15.59
N PHE A 275 -3.51 -8.02 -16.00
CA PHE A 275 -4.93 -8.35 -15.91
C PHE A 275 -5.40 -8.44 -14.46
N ARG A 276 -4.58 -9.03 -13.57
CA ARG A 276 -4.85 -9.10 -12.15
C ARG A 276 -4.89 -7.70 -11.53
N TYR A 277 -3.88 -6.88 -11.81
CA TYR A 277 -3.83 -5.50 -11.32
C TYR A 277 -5.02 -4.68 -11.81
N TRP A 278 -5.27 -4.69 -13.14
CA TRP A 278 -6.35 -3.91 -13.74
C TRP A 278 -7.70 -4.25 -13.10
N ASN A 279 -8.01 -5.54 -12.96
CA ASN A 279 -9.28 -5.98 -12.39
C ASN A 279 -9.39 -5.73 -10.89
N ALA A 280 -8.29 -5.84 -10.13
CA ALA A 280 -8.28 -5.46 -8.73
C ALA A 280 -8.62 -3.97 -8.55
N MET A 281 -8.05 -3.09 -9.38
CA MET A 281 -8.37 -1.66 -9.36
C MET A 281 -9.79 -1.39 -9.84
N GLN A 282 -10.28 -2.09 -10.86
CA GLN A 282 -11.64 -1.96 -11.39
C GLN A 282 -12.71 -2.25 -10.34
N TYR A 283 -12.50 -3.27 -9.50
CA TYR A 283 -13.53 -3.77 -8.61
C TYR A 283 -13.32 -3.46 -7.13
N PHE A 284 -12.10 -3.10 -6.71
CA PHE A 284 -11.76 -3.00 -5.29
C PHE A 284 -11.04 -1.71 -4.90
N ASN A 285 -10.78 -0.80 -5.86
CA ASN A 285 -10.27 0.54 -5.55
C ASN A 285 -11.44 1.53 -5.40
N PRO A 286 -11.75 2.02 -4.19
CA PRO A 286 -12.83 2.99 -3.97
C PRO A 286 -12.59 4.33 -4.66
N ASN A 287 -11.32 4.62 -4.99
CA ASN A 287 -10.86 5.89 -5.54
C ASN A 287 -10.54 5.80 -7.06
N GLN A 288 -11.04 4.76 -7.74
CA GLN A 288 -10.77 4.50 -9.17
C GLN A 288 -11.05 5.72 -10.07
N LYS A 289 -12.01 6.57 -9.71
CA LYS A 289 -12.33 7.82 -10.43
C LYS A 289 -11.18 8.83 -10.45
N LEU A 290 -10.18 8.71 -9.57
CA LEU A 290 -8.99 9.56 -9.53
C LEU A 290 -7.89 9.08 -10.47
N SER A 291 -8.10 8.00 -11.22
CA SER A 291 -7.14 7.50 -12.21
C SER A 291 -6.73 8.57 -13.21
N ALA A 292 -5.46 8.58 -13.59
CA ALA A 292 -4.86 9.59 -14.47
C ALA A 292 -5.49 9.63 -15.88
N GLN A 293 -6.18 8.55 -16.29
CA GLN A 293 -6.85 8.41 -17.58
C GLN A 293 -8.00 7.38 -17.46
N PRO A 294 -8.90 7.27 -18.46
CA PRO A 294 -9.95 6.25 -18.48
C PRO A 294 -9.36 4.85 -18.27
N TRP A 295 -9.95 4.07 -17.35
CA TRP A 295 -9.33 2.83 -16.90
C TRP A 295 -9.28 1.74 -17.97
N ASP A 296 -10.26 1.70 -18.87
CA ASP A 296 -10.25 0.85 -20.08
C ASP A 296 -9.09 1.19 -21.01
N GLN A 297 -8.74 2.48 -21.16
CA GLN A 297 -7.59 2.91 -21.94
C GLN A 297 -6.26 2.47 -21.32
N VAL A 298 -6.15 2.49 -19.99
CA VAL A 298 -4.96 1.97 -19.29
C VAL A 298 -4.71 0.51 -19.68
N LEU A 299 -5.74 -0.33 -19.69
CA LEU A 299 -5.59 -1.74 -20.08
C LEU A 299 -5.03 -1.89 -21.50
N THR A 300 -5.62 -1.17 -22.45
CA THR A 300 -5.24 -1.22 -23.86
C THR A 300 -3.80 -0.73 -24.08
N ASP A 301 -3.42 0.37 -23.43
CA ASP A 301 -2.08 0.97 -23.56
C ASP A 301 -0.98 0.08 -22.95
N PHE A 302 -1.31 -0.67 -21.87
CA PHE A 302 -0.31 -1.44 -21.16
C PHE A 302 -0.13 -2.87 -21.70
N ILE A 303 -1.07 -3.45 -22.45
CA ILE A 303 -0.89 -4.76 -23.08
C ILE A 303 0.40 -4.81 -23.92
N PRO A 304 0.67 -3.87 -24.85
CA PRO A 304 1.92 -3.88 -25.60
C PRO A 304 3.18 -3.76 -24.72
N LEU A 305 3.10 -2.95 -23.67
CA LEU A 305 4.22 -2.74 -22.75
C LEU A 305 4.56 -4.03 -21.99
N PHE A 306 3.56 -4.74 -21.47
CA PHE A 306 3.77 -6.01 -20.77
C PHE A 306 4.22 -7.14 -21.70
N VAL A 307 3.72 -7.21 -22.92
CA VAL A 307 4.19 -8.15 -23.94
C VAL A 307 5.65 -7.88 -24.31
N GLY A 308 6.03 -6.60 -24.44
CA GLY A 308 7.38 -6.16 -24.77
C GLY A 308 8.40 -6.22 -23.63
N ALA A 309 7.97 -6.31 -22.37
CA ALA A 309 8.83 -6.25 -21.18
C ALA A 309 9.60 -7.56 -20.96
N LYS A 310 10.62 -7.83 -21.77
CA LYS A 310 11.39 -9.10 -21.77
C LYS A 310 12.53 -9.14 -20.74
N THR A 311 12.92 -8.01 -20.16
CA THR A 311 13.96 -7.89 -19.14
C THR A 311 13.36 -7.46 -17.80
N LYS A 312 14.09 -7.70 -16.71
CA LYS A 312 13.67 -7.28 -15.38
C LYS A 312 13.44 -5.77 -15.33
N ASP A 313 14.39 -4.97 -15.81
CA ASP A 313 14.32 -3.51 -15.80
C ASP A 313 13.13 -2.99 -16.60
N SER A 314 12.86 -3.57 -17.77
CA SER A 314 11.71 -3.18 -18.58
C SER A 314 10.38 -3.54 -17.91
N LEU A 315 10.31 -4.67 -17.22
CA LEU A 315 9.10 -5.08 -16.49
C LEU A 315 8.91 -4.24 -15.22
N ASP A 316 9.97 -4.00 -14.45
CA ASP A 316 9.97 -3.13 -13.27
C ASP A 316 9.48 -1.73 -13.65
N GLY A 317 10.05 -1.14 -14.71
CA GLY A 317 9.62 0.16 -15.21
C GLY A 317 8.17 0.17 -15.70
N THR A 318 7.72 -0.92 -16.34
CA THR A 318 6.33 -1.05 -16.79
C THR A 318 5.36 -1.12 -15.61
N TYR A 319 5.68 -1.87 -14.56
CA TYR A 319 4.88 -1.91 -13.34
C TYR A 319 4.83 -0.55 -12.63
N LEU A 320 5.96 0.14 -12.46
CA LEU A 320 5.96 1.47 -11.84
C LEU A 320 5.07 2.46 -12.61
N LYS A 321 5.15 2.46 -13.96
CA LYS A 321 4.24 3.26 -14.80
C LYS A 321 2.78 2.86 -14.63
N LEU A 322 2.48 1.57 -14.50
CA LEU A 322 1.12 1.11 -14.27
C LEU A 322 0.59 1.55 -12.89
N PHE A 323 1.40 1.39 -11.85
CA PHE A 323 1.02 1.77 -10.49
C PHE A 323 0.80 3.26 -10.34
N SER A 324 1.54 4.10 -11.08
CA SER A 324 1.33 5.55 -11.06
C SER A 324 -0.04 5.97 -11.61
N LYS A 325 -0.70 5.13 -12.42
CA LYS A 325 -1.98 5.47 -13.07
C LYS A 325 -3.16 5.63 -12.12
N ILE A 326 -3.12 5.06 -10.93
CA ILE A 326 -4.23 5.18 -9.97
C ILE A 326 -4.16 6.45 -9.10
N ASN A 327 -3.10 7.25 -9.20
CA ASN A 327 -2.91 8.47 -8.40
C ASN A 327 -3.12 8.21 -6.90
N ASP A 328 -2.48 7.16 -6.38
CA ASP A 328 -2.55 6.77 -4.98
C ASP A 328 -1.14 6.61 -4.41
N THR A 329 -0.77 7.45 -3.45
CA THR A 329 0.55 7.42 -2.80
C THR A 329 0.77 6.11 -2.02
N HIS A 330 -0.27 5.35 -1.71
CA HIS A 330 -0.17 4.01 -1.15
C HIS A 330 0.22 2.93 -2.19
N ALA A 331 0.26 3.25 -3.48
CA ALA A 331 0.67 2.32 -4.53
C ALA A 331 2.20 2.15 -4.57
N PHE A 332 2.77 1.80 -3.42
CA PHE A 332 4.16 1.39 -3.41
C PHE A 332 4.29 -0.03 -3.93
N SER A 333 5.43 -0.28 -4.53
CA SER A 333 5.75 -1.58 -5.08
C SER A 333 6.82 -2.27 -4.25
N TYR A 334 6.58 -3.53 -3.91
CA TYR A 334 7.63 -4.46 -3.60
C TYR A 334 7.97 -5.21 -4.89
N LEU A 335 8.73 -4.54 -5.73
CA LEU A 335 9.47 -5.17 -6.80
C LEU A 335 10.60 -6.01 -6.17
N SER A 336 11.30 -6.77 -7.00
CA SER A 336 12.41 -7.59 -6.55
C SER A 336 13.53 -6.80 -5.84
N ASP A 337 13.53 -5.48 -5.96
CA ASP A 337 14.41 -4.55 -5.24
C ASP A 337 13.60 -3.34 -4.73
N TYR A 338 13.52 -3.22 -3.40
CA TYR A 338 12.85 -2.08 -2.73
C TYR A 338 13.37 -0.71 -3.21
N TYR A 339 14.65 -0.64 -3.56
CA TYR A 339 15.26 0.61 -4.01
C TYR A 339 15.06 0.90 -5.51
N HIS A 340 14.50 -0.02 -6.29
CA HIS A 340 14.34 0.11 -7.74
C HIS A 340 15.64 0.55 -8.44
N LYS A 341 16.73 -0.13 -8.10
CA LYS A 341 18.09 0.21 -8.55
C LYS A 341 18.23 0.22 -10.06
N ASP A 342 17.52 -0.67 -10.73
CA ASP A 342 17.57 -0.84 -12.17
C ASP A 342 16.89 0.34 -12.90
N ILE A 343 15.99 1.06 -12.23
CA ILE A 343 15.24 2.19 -12.81
C ILE A 343 15.90 3.53 -12.44
N PHE A 344 16.27 3.72 -11.18
CA PHE A 344 16.78 5.00 -10.69
C PHE A 344 18.29 5.02 -10.50
N GLY A 345 18.96 3.87 -10.53
CA GLY A 345 20.37 3.70 -10.23
C GLY A 345 20.64 3.15 -8.82
N PRO A 346 21.74 2.39 -8.63
CA PRO A 346 22.10 1.76 -7.36
C PRO A 346 22.80 2.70 -6.38
N ARG A 347 23.16 3.90 -6.81
CA ARG A 347 23.96 4.86 -6.05
C ARG A 347 23.19 6.15 -5.86
N ALA A 348 23.46 6.86 -4.77
CA ALA A 348 22.87 8.15 -4.48
C ALA A 348 23.88 9.07 -3.78
N VAL A 349 23.54 10.34 -3.70
CA VAL A 349 24.31 11.37 -2.97
C VAL A 349 24.02 11.31 -1.46
N GLY A 350 24.96 11.76 -0.66
CA GLY A 350 24.85 11.77 0.81
C GLY A 350 24.31 13.07 1.40
N PHE A 351 23.29 13.65 0.77
CA PHE A 351 22.58 14.82 1.32
C PHE A 351 21.07 14.70 1.08
N LYS A 352 20.29 15.42 1.89
CA LYS A 352 18.84 15.54 1.72
C LYS A 352 18.52 16.76 0.86
N SER A 353 17.52 16.65 0.01
CA SER A 353 16.97 17.76 -0.77
C SER A 353 15.44 17.70 -0.78
N ASP A 354 14.82 18.85 -0.88
CA ASP A 354 13.37 19.00 -1.00
C ASP A 354 13.06 20.13 -2.00
N PHE A 355 11.83 20.13 -2.54
CA PHE A 355 11.35 21.27 -3.33
C PHE A 355 10.91 22.40 -2.40
N ILE A 356 11.70 23.48 -2.38
CA ILE A 356 11.41 24.72 -1.63
C ILE A 356 11.21 25.83 -2.64
N GLN A 357 10.08 26.55 -2.56
CA GLN A 357 9.74 27.61 -3.52
C GLN A 357 9.83 27.13 -4.99
N ASN A 358 9.41 25.88 -5.25
CA ASN A 358 9.49 25.18 -6.54
C ASN A 358 10.92 24.96 -7.09
N GLN A 359 11.94 25.10 -6.27
CA GLN A 359 13.33 24.82 -6.62
C GLN A 359 13.83 23.63 -5.81
N LEU A 360 14.65 22.78 -6.42
CA LEU A 360 15.29 21.66 -5.72
C LEU A 360 16.45 22.21 -4.86
N VAL A 361 16.30 22.10 -3.56
CA VAL A 361 17.20 22.75 -2.57
C VAL A 361 17.83 21.71 -1.66
N VAL A 362 19.12 21.85 -1.37
CA VAL A 362 19.81 21.05 -0.35
C VAL A 362 19.29 21.44 1.04
N THR A 363 18.66 20.49 1.74
CA THR A 363 18.00 20.74 3.03
C THR A 363 18.70 20.08 4.23
N GLY A 364 19.65 19.19 3.99
CA GLY A 364 20.42 18.55 5.05
C GLY A 364 21.58 17.76 4.49
N LEU A 365 22.61 17.61 5.27
CA LEU A 365 23.79 16.79 4.94
C LEU A 365 23.67 15.46 5.69
N ALA A 366 23.97 14.35 5.02
CA ALA A 366 24.12 13.07 5.69
C ALA A 366 25.57 12.96 6.18
N ASP A 367 25.74 12.36 7.34
CA ASP A 367 27.04 11.96 7.91
C ASP A 367 28.20 12.96 7.93
N ASP A 368 29.04 12.86 8.96
CA ASP A 368 30.31 13.60 9.12
C ASP A 368 31.33 13.36 7.97
N GLN A 369 31.10 12.32 7.16
CA GLN A 369 31.97 11.95 6.03
C GLN A 369 31.85 12.87 4.80
N PHE A 370 30.84 13.75 4.76
CA PHE A 370 30.71 14.78 3.73
C PHE A 370 31.30 16.14 4.14
N LYS A 371 31.86 16.23 5.36
CA LYS A 371 32.51 17.47 5.86
C LYS A 371 33.87 17.73 5.24
N ASP A 372 34.56 16.70 4.77
CA ASP A 372 35.91 16.85 4.21
C ASP A 372 35.83 17.09 2.69
N GLY A 373 35.93 18.36 2.31
CA GLY A 373 36.22 18.78 0.94
C GLY A 373 35.05 19.04 0.01
N GLN A 374 33.81 19.05 0.50
CA GLN A 374 32.66 19.43 -0.34
C GLN A 374 32.14 20.82 0.05
N GLU A 375 32.16 21.71 -0.93
CA GLU A 375 31.68 23.08 -0.77
C GLU A 375 30.16 23.20 -0.83
N LEU A 376 29.37 22.07 -0.88
CA LEU A 376 27.93 22.08 -0.92
C LEU A 376 27.36 22.53 0.45
N GLN A 377 26.39 23.43 0.42
CA GLN A 377 25.81 24.04 1.62
C GLN A 377 24.28 23.84 1.67
N ILE A 378 23.75 23.81 2.89
CA ILE A 378 22.29 23.86 3.09
C ILE A 378 21.77 25.18 2.51
N GLY A 379 20.71 25.08 1.68
CA GLY A 379 20.15 26.20 0.95
C GLY A 379 20.70 26.41 -0.45
N ASP A 380 21.64 25.54 -0.92
CA ASP A 380 22.03 25.52 -2.33
C ASP A 380 20.88 25.08 -3.21
N ILE A 381 20.70 25.75 -4.35
CA ILE A 381 19.69 25.44 -5.33
C ILE A 381 20.32 24.59 -6.44
N ILE A 382 19.79 23.38 -6.65
CA ILE A 382 20.23 22.48 -7.71
C ILE A 382 19.49 22.86 -8.99
N MET A 383 20.22 23.30 -10.02
CA MET A 383 19.68 23.72 -11.30
C MET A 383 19.70 22.59 -12.34
N GLU A 384 20.81 21.84 -12.37
CA GLU A 384 21.02 20.72 -13.30
C GLU A 384 21.64 19.53 -12.57
N ILE A 385 21.30 18.33 -13.01
CA ILE A 385 21.82 17.05 -12.54
C ILE A 385 22.34 16.31 -13.78
N ALA A 386 23.62 15.93 -13.79
CA ALA A 386 24.29 15.29 -14.94
C ALA A 386 24.12 16.04 -16.27
N GLY A 387 24.01 17.37 -16.23
CA GLY A 387 23.84 18.23 -17.40
C GLY A 387 22.38 18.44 -17.83
N GLU A 388 21.42 17.77 -17.20
CA GLU A 388 20.00 17.91 -17.50
C GLU A 388 19.32 18.84 -16.49
N PRO A 389 18.44 19.77 -16.93
CA PRO A 389 17.69 20.62 -16.03
C PRO A 389 16.79 19.80 -15.09
N VAL A 390 16.70 20.23 -13.82
CA VAL A 390 15.84 19.60 -12.81
C VAL A 390 14.41 19.40 -13.28
N SER A 391 13.84 20.36 -14.01
CA SER A 391 12.46 20.26 -14.56
C SER A 391 12.32 19.13 -15.59
N GLY A 392 13.29 18.93 -16.47
CA GLY A 392 13.28 17.86 -17.46
C GLY A 392 13.36 16.47 -16.80
N ILE A 393 14.24 16.34 -15.80
CA ILE A 393 14.34 15.09 -15.02
C ILE A 393 13.03 14.82 -14.26
N MET A 394 12.44 15.84 -13.64
CA MET A 394 11.15 15.71 -12.97
C MET A 394 10.07 15.22 -13.94
N ASP A 395 9.97 15.79 -15.13
CA ASP A 395 9.00 15.38 -16.15
C ASP A 395 9.21 13.95 -16.64
N SER A 396 10.44 13.51 -16.74
CA SER A 396 10.77 12.14 -17.14
C SER A 396 10.47 11.11 -16.04
N LEU A 397 10.69 11.46 -14.77
CA LEU A 397 10.57 10.54 -13.64
C LEU A 397 9.16 10.46 -13.03
N LYS A 398 8.33 11.50 -13.16
CA LYS A 398 6.97 11.52 -12.58
C LYS A 398 6.10 10.33 -13.01
N GLN A 399 6.32 9.77 -14.20
CA GLN A 399 5.59 8.60 -14.69
C GLN A 399 5.87 7.31 -13.90
N TYR A 400 6.93 7.27 -13.10
CA TYR A 400 7.31 6.13 -12.26
C TYR A 400 6.95 6.31 -10.79
N VAL A 401 6.28 7.42 -10.45
CA VAL A 401 5.95 7.77 -9.07
C VAL A 401 4.44 7.81 -8.90
N ALA A 402 3.91 6.88 -8.12
CA ALA A 402 2.53 6.94 -7.71
C ALA A 402 2.37 8.03 -6.64
N ALA A 403 1.61 9.07 -6.94
CA ALA A 403 1.37 10.18 -6.02
C ALA A 403 -0.09 10.63 -6.12
N SER A 404 -0.74 10.82 -4.98
CA SER A 404 -2.14 11.24 -4.94
C SER A 404 -2.31 12.71 -5.31
N ASN A 405 -1.28 13.54 -5.05
CA ASN A 405 -1.27 14.96 -5.39
C ASN A 405 0.16 15.48 -5.61
N GLU A 406 0.26 16.76 -5.95
CA GLU A 406 1.54 17.42 -6.23
C GLU A 406 2.46 17.48 -4.98
N SER A 407 1.88 17.61 -3.78
CA SER A 407 2.64 17.62 -2.52
C SER A 407 3.38 16.29 -2.31
N ALA A 408 2.68 15.17 -2.51
CA ALA A 408 3.28 13.83 -2.44
C ALA A 408 4.33 13.62 -3.55
N LEU A 409 4.04 14.06 -4.78
CA LEU A 409 4.98 13.95 -5.90
C LEU A 409 6.29 14.70 -5.62
N LYS A 410 6.21 15.96 -5.17
CA LYS A 410 7.37 16.78 -4.83
C LYS A 410 8.14 16.25 -3.62
N ARG A 411 7.48 15.56 -2.70
CA ARG A 411 8.15 14.85 -1.59
C ARG A 411 9.01 13.68 -2.09
N ASP A 412 8.48 12.90 -3.05
CA ASP A 412 9.06 11.60 -3.42
C ASP A 412 10.08 11.69 -4.57
N LEU A 413 10.01 12.71 -5.41
CA LEU A 413 10.91 12.88 -6.56
C LEU A 413 12.38 13.16 -6.19
N PRO A 414 12.71 14.04 -5.23
CA PRO A 414 14.10 14.47 -4.99
C PRO A 414 15.06 13.29 -4.75
N SER A 415 14.63 12.31 -3.97
CA SER A 415 15.46 11.14 -3.67
C SER A 415 15.70 10.23 -4.88
N ARG A 416 14.84 10.28 -5.91
CA ARG A 416 14.97 9.51 -7.15
C ARG A 416 15.78 10.26 -8.20
N MET A 417 15.66 11.58 -8.25
CA MET A 417 16.38 12.46 -9.19
C MET A 417 17.90 12.45 -8.94
N LEU A 418 18.31 12.25 -7.70
CA LEU A 418 19.72 12.28 -7.26
C LEU A 418 20.35 10.88 -7.21
N ARG A 419 19.82 9.95 -7.97
CA ARG A 419 20.35 8.59 -8.12
C ARG A 419 21.05 8.42 -9.47
N THR A 420 22.06 7.52 -9.48
CA THR A 420 22.89 7.27 -10.66
C THR A 420 23.57 5.89 -10.59
N THR A 421 24.13 5.46 -11.69
CA THR A 421 25.11 4.35 -11.77
C THR A 421 26.55 4.82 -11.49
N ASP A 422 26.84 6.10 -11.62
CA ASP A 422 28.18 6.66 -11.59
C ASP A 422 28.69 6.90 -10.16
N SER A 423 29.99 6.84 -9.98
CA SER A 423 30.65 7.12 -8.70
C SER A 423 30.68 8.61 -8.34
N LEU A 424 30.48 9.48 -9.33
CA LEU A 424 30.38 10.94 -9.18
C LEU A 424 29.13 11.43 -9.89
N LEU A 425 28.38 12.33 -9.26
CA LEU A 425 27.23 13.01 -9.86
C LEU A 425 27.56 14.49 -10.04
N MET A 426 27.51 14.96 -11.28
CA MET A 426 27.69 16.37 -11.61
C MET A 426 26.41 17.14 -11.25
N LEU A 427 26.57 18.20 -10.46
CA LEU A 427 25.48 19.11 -10.09
C LEU A 427 25.85 20.55 -10.47
N LYS A 428 24.95 21.25 -11.13
CA LYS A 428 25.04 22.69 -11.30
C LYS A 428 24.21 23.38 -10.22
N ILE A 429 24.85 24.18 -9.42
CA ILE A 429 24.30 24.80 -8.22
C ILE A 429 24.23 26.31 -8.41
N HIS A 430 23.14 26.93 -7.96
CA HIS A 430 23.02 28.37 -7.79
C HIS A 430 23.06 28.74 -6.30
N ARG A 431 23.99 29.63 -5.94
CA ARG A 431 24.19 30.19 -4.59
C ARG A 431 24.55 31.66 -4.68
N ASP A 432 23.79 32.52 -4.02
CA ASP A 432 24.07 33.96 -3.88
C ASP A 432 24.35 34.67 -5.23
N GLY A 433 23.51 34.37 -6.23
CA GLY A 433 23.62 34.96 -7.56
C GLY A 433 24.72 34.38 -8.45
N LYS A 434 25.42 33.34 -8.00
CA LYS A 434 26.49 32.67 -8.75
C LYS A 434 26.14 31.23 -9.06
N GLU A 435 26.51 30.78 -10.26
CA GLU A 435 26.42 29.39 -10.65
C GLU A 435 27.78 28.72 -10.53
N SER A 436 27.80 27.49 -10.05
CA SER A 436 29.01 26.66 -9.91
C SER A 436 28.67 25.21 -10.21
N VAL A 437 29.66 24.46 -10.68
CA VAL A 437 29.54 23.03 -10.97
C VAL A 437 30.33 22.24 -9.93
N PHE A 438 29.64 21.24 -9.34
CA PHE A 438 30.23 20.33 -8.35
C PHE A 438 30.13 18.89 -8.83
N TYR A 439 31.14 18.09 -8.51
CA TYR A 439 31.14 16.63 -8.74
C TYR A 439 31.04 15.94 -7.39
N ILE A 440 29.85 15.44 -7.10
CA ILE A 440 29.48 14.89 -5.79
C ILE A 440 29.73 13.39 -5.78
N PRO A 441 30.54 12.85 -4.86
CA PRO A 441 30.69 11.41 -4.68
C PRO A 441 29.38 10.75 -4.33
N THR A 442 29.09 9.63 -4.99
CA THR A 442 27.92 8.82 -4.74
C THR A 442 28.30 7.53 -4.03
N ARG A 443 27.36 6.94 -3.32
CA ARG A 443 27.53 5.68 -2.59
C ARG A 443 26.38 4.72 -2.90
N ALA A 444 26.59 3.43 -2.60
CA ALA A 444 25.51 2.47 -2.62
C ALA A 444 24.37 2.97 -1.73
N ILE A 445 23.13 3.00 -2.25
CA ILE A 445 22.00 3.62 -1.56
C ILE A 445 21.75 3.01 -0.17
N GLU A 446 22.01 1.73 0.00
CA GLU A 446 21.85 1.04 1.28
C GLU A 446 22.86 1.47 2.34
N SER A 447 23.97 2.05 1.91
CA SER A 447 25.03 2.52 2.82
C SER A 447 24.80 3.94 3.33
N ILE A 448 23.84 4.67 2.74
CA ILE A 448 23.56 6.05 3.13
C ILE A 448 22.71 6.05 4.40
N LYS A 449 23.33 6.48 5.48
CA LYS A 449 22.62 6.74 6.74
C LYS A 449 22.42 8.24 6.87
N TYR A 450 21.18 8.66 6.78
CA TYR A 450 20.87 10.03 7.15
C TYR A 450 20.86 10.09 8.68
N THR A 451 21.86 10.69 9.28
CA THR A 451 21.78 11.07 10.70
C THR A 451 20.66 12.09 10.79
N ASP A 452 19.58 11.73 11.46
CA ASP A 452 18.63 12.73 11.89
C ASP A 452 19.42 13.68 12.81
N ALA A 453 19.45 14.96 12.41
CA ALA A 453 20.04 16.00 13.26
C ALA A 453 19.50 15.80 14.68
N GLU A 454 20.40 15.73 15.67
CA GLU A 454 20.19 15.44 17.09
C GLU A 454 18.78 15.03 17.43
N SER A 455 18.56 13.79 17.90
CA SER A 455 17.23 13.29 18.22
C SER A 455 16.55 14.24 19.21
N LYS A 456 15.76 15.18 18.66
CA LYS A 456 15.04 16.13 19.49
C LYS A 456 14.11 15.33 20.39
N PRO A 457 13.99 15.70 21.68
CA PRO A 457 13.04 15.02 22.57
C PRO A 457 11.62 15.10 21.97
N ALA A 458 10.88 13.99 22.09
CA ALA A 458 9.49 13.92 21.62
C ALA A 458 8.62 15.05 22.21
N ILE A 459 8.91 15.49 23.43
CA ILE A 459 8.17 16.56 24.13
C ILE A 459 9.16 17.68 24.46
N ARG A 460 8.88 18.89 23.97
CA ARG A 460 9.70 20.08 24.21
C ARG A 460 8.86 21.20 24.82
N LYS A 461 9.30 21.74 25.92
CA LYS A 461 8.72 22.96 26.52
C LYS A 461 9.39 24.19 25.88
N MET A 462 8.59 24.99 25.22
CA MET A 462 9.01 26.26 24.66
C MET A 462 8.78 27.38 25.70
N LYS A 463 9.28 28.55 25.39
CA LYS A 463 8.96 29.77 26.17
C LYS A 463 7.46 30.02 26.13
N ASP A 464 6.97 30.84 27.06
CA ASP A 464 5.59 31.37 27.09
C ASP A 464 4.50 30.29 27.26
N GLY A 465 4.83 29.13 27.87
CA GLY A 465 3.86 28.09 28.19
C GLY A 465 3.35 27.33 26.98
N ILE A 466 4.20 27.09 25.99
CA ILE A 466 3.89 26.29 24.79
C ILE A 466 4.59 24.94 24.87
N LEU A 467 3.85 23.88 24.61
CA LEU A 467 4.35 22.53 24.51
C LEU A 467 4.37 22.09 23.04
N VAL A 468 5.48 21.56 22.57
CA VAL A 468 5.62 20.97 21.24
C VAL A 468 5.84 19.47 21.37
N VAL A 469 5.05 18.68 20.66
CA VAL A 469 5.14 17.21 20.62
C VAL A 469 5.47 16.80 19.20
N ASP A 470 6.64 16.19 19.01
CA ASP A 470 7.04 15.55 17.74
C ASP A 470 6.45 14.15 17.69
N ILE A 471 5.45 13.98 16.84
CA ILE A 471 4.67 12.74 16.73
C ILE A 471 5.48 11.60 16.11
N GLY A 472 6.47 11.91 15.28
CA GLY A 472 7.31 10.92 14.61
C GLY A 472 8.25 10.16 15.53
N VAL A 473 8.53 10.71 16.72
CA VAL A 473 9.41 10.08 17.72
C VAL A 473 8.75 9.84 19.08
N PHE A 474 7.48 10.25 19.23
CA PHE A 474 6.69 10.03 20.44
C PHE A 474 6.40 8.53 20.63
N LYS A 475 6.51 8.04 21.86
CA LYS A 475 6.21 6.65 22.22
C LYS A 475 5.11 6.60 23.25
N ASP A 476 4.42 5.47 23.36
CA ASP A 476 3.36 5.26 24.38
C ASP A 476 3.89 5.51 25.79
N SER A 477 5.17 5.19 26.05
CA SER A 477 5.85 5.48 27.32
C SER A 477 5.97 6.99 27.63
N ASP A 478 5.81 7.87 26.63
CA ASP A 478 5.85 9.32 26.83
C ASP A 478 4.49 9.90 27.24
N THR A 479 3.41 9.13 27.17
CA THR A 479 2.03 9.58 27.43
C THR A 479 1.88 10.19 28.81
N GLN A 480 2.40 9.57 29.85
CA GLN A 480 2.30 10.11 31.22
C GLN A 480 3.12 11.41 31.36
N ARG A 481 4.31 11.47 30.79
CA ARG A 481 5.14 12.69 30.78
C ARG A 481 4.45 13.85 30.03
N LEU A 482 3.75 13.54 28.93
CA LEU A 482 2.96 14.52 28.20
C LEU A 482 1.81 15.04 29.06
N LYS A 483 1.06 14.14 29.71
CA LYS A 483 -0.03 14.48 30.61
C LYS A 483 0.40 15.43 31.72
N ASP A 484 1.50 15.14 32.40
CA ASP A 484 2.05 15.99 33.45
C ASP A 484 2.55 17.33 32.91
N SER A 485 3.04 17.36 31.68
CA SER A 485 3.58 18.56 31.05
C SER A 485 2.52 19.50 30.51
N LEU A 486 1.31 19.03 30.22
CA LEU A 486 0.21 19.85 29.69
C LEU A 486 -0.36 20.83 30.72
N GLN A 487 -0.24 20.52 32.01
CA GLN A 487 -0.81 21.34 33.07
C GLN A 487 -0.20 22.75 33.07
N GLY A 488 -1.06 23.78 33.04
CA GLY A 488 -0.64 25.17 33.04
C GLY A 488 -0.07 25.72 31.73
N GLN A 489 -0.08 24.93 30.65
CA GLN A 489 0.35 25.42 29.34
C GLN A 489 -0.73 26.26 28.65
N ARG A 490 -0.31 27.26 27.89
CA ARG A 490 -1.20 28.10 27.06
C ARG A 490 -1.57 27.45 25.74
N GLY A 491 -0.66 26.59 25.21
CA GLY A 491 -0.87 25.96 23.93
C GLY A 491 -0.09 24.66 23.77
N LEU A 492 -0.63 23.83 22.89
CA LEU A 492 -0.06 22.55 22.47
C LEU A 492 0.15 22.57 20.95
N ILE A 493 1.35 22.28 20.51
CA ILE A 493 1.68 22.05 19.10
C ILE A 493 1.93 20.56 18.88
N LEU A 494 1.15 19.94 18.00
CA LEU A 494 1.31 18.56 17.54
C LEU A 494 2.01 18.59 16.18
N ASP A 495 3.24 18.12 16.10
CA ASP A 495 4.03 18.15 14.88
C ASP A 495 3.87 16.86 14.09
N TYR A 496 2.96 16.88 13.11
CA TYR A 496 2.65 15.77 12.19
C TYR A 496 3.43 15.83 10.87
N ARG A 497 4.49 16.58 10.79
CA ARG A 497 5.36 16.65 9.60
C ARG A 497 6.22 15.39 9.40
N ASN A 498 6.17 14.46 10.35
CA ASN A 498 6.72 13.10 10.25
C ASN A 498 5.59 12.08 10.45
N TYR A 499 5.82 10.83 9.98
CA TYR A 499 4.85 9.76 10.16
C TYR A 499 4.70 9.39 11.65
N PRO A 500 3.48 9.21 12.17
CA PRO A 500 3.27 8.97 13.60
C PRO A 500 3.78 7.60 14.04
N SER A 501 4.43 7.56 15.20
CA SER A 501 4.88 6.34 15.85
C SER A 501 3.87 5.78 16.87
N ALA A 502 2.80 6.55 17.19
CA ALA A 502 1.75 6.18 18.12
C ALA A 502 0.37 6.71 17.66
N SER A 503 -0.71 6.13 18.20
CA SER A 503 -2.09 6.55 17.95
C SER A 503 -2.50 7.72 18.83
N MET A 504 -1.95 8.90 18.59
CA MET A 504 -2.06 10.06 19.47
C MET A 504 -3.49 10.53 19.75
N HIS A 505 -4.43 10.36 18.81
CA HIS A 505 -5.82 10.77 19.04
C HIS A 505 -6.52 9.89 20.07
N ASP A 506 -6.09 8.61 20.23
CA ASP A 506 -6.54 7.73 21.29
C ASP A 506 -5.83 8.06 22.61
N GLU A 507 -4.50 8.23 22.58
CA GLU A 507 -3.68 8.54 23.75
C GLU A 507 -4.07 9.88 24.40
N LEU A 508 -4.46 10.86 23.60
CA LEU A 508 -4.87 12.17 24.07
C LEU A 508 -6.39 12.32 24.22
N ARG A 509 -7.17 11.27 23.97
CA ARG A 509 -8.63 11.28 23.96
C ARG A 509 -9.22 11.95 25.18
N ASP A 510 -8.78 11.54 26.36
CA ASP A 510 -9.29 12.01 27.64
C ASP A 510 -8.55 13.25 28.17
N MET A 511 -7.59 13.77 27.42
CA MET A 511 -6.79 14.92 27.87
C MET A 511 -7.17 16.23 27.18
N ILE A 512 -7.39 16.20 25.87
CA ILE A 512 -7.52 17.42 25.06
C ILE A 512 -8.86 17.56 24.33
N PHE A 513 -9.67 16.50 24.25
CA PHE A 513 -10.99 16.59 23.63
C PHE A 513 -12.06 16.92 24.69
N PRO A 514 -12.78 18.05 24.58
CA PRO A 514 -13.82 18.41 25.52
C PRO A 514 -15.14 17.65 25.31
N SER A 515 -15.33 17.06 24.12
CA SER A 515 -16.53 16.32 23.73
C SER A 515 -16.24 15.33 22.60
N GLU A 516 -17.10 14.32 22.48
CA GLU A 516 -17.11 13.46 21.28
C GLU A 516 -17.67 14.20 20.08
N LYS A 517 -17.03 14.03 18.91
CA LYS A 517 -17.52 14.53 17.62
C LYS A 517 -17.22 13.54 16.50
N ASP A 518 -18.16 13.44 15.57
CA ASP A 518 -17.92 12.71 14.33
C ASP A 518 -16.78 13.35 13.55
N PHE A 519 -15.81 12.55 13.06
CA PHE A 519 -14.66 13.07 12.34
C PHE A 519 -14.37 12.37 11.02
N VAL A 520 -14.87 11.15 10.84
CA VAL A 520 -14.60 10.34 9.63
C VAL A 520 -15.76 9.41 9.30
N ILE A 521 -15.96 9.18 8.01
CA ILE A 521 -16.77 8.11 7.43
C ILE A 521 -15.85 7.32 6.50
N PHE A 522 -15.98 5.99 6.48
CA PHE A 522 -15.29 5.15 5.51
C PHE A 522 -16.22 4.69 4.41
N SER A 523 -15.66 4.17 3.31
CA SER A 523 -16.41 3.37 2.36
C SER A 523 -15.78 2.01 2.16
N THR A 524 -16.61 0.98 1.94
CA THR A 524 -16.18 -0.40 1.75
C THR A 524 -17.07 -1.12 0.74
N SER A 525 -16.50 -2.08 0.03
CA SER A 525 -17.23 -3.03 -0.81
C SER A 525 -17.62 -4.32 -0.07
N LYS A 526 -17.35 -4.42 1.25
CA LYS A 526 -17.71 -5.59 2.04
C LYS A 526 -19.23 -5.79 2.11
N GLY A 527 -19.71 -6.97 1.71
CA GLY A 527 -21.13 -7.33 1.74
C GLY A 527 -21.99 -6.71 0.64
N VAL A 528 -21.35 -6.20 -0.42
CA VAL A 528 -21.99 -5.75 -1.66
C VAL A 528 -21.28 -6.35 -2.87
N ARG A 529 -21.78 -6.15 -4.08
CA ARG A 529 -21.11 -6.62 -5.29
C ARG A 529 -19.78 -5.91 -5.50
N PRO A 530 -18.75 -6.56 -6.04
CA PRO A 530 -17.49 -5.89 -6.39
C PRO A 530 -17.71 -4.66 -7.28
N GLY A 531 -16.95 -3.62 -7.05
CA GLY A 531 -17.08 -2.33 -7.74
C GLY A 531 -18.10 -1.35 -7.12
N LEU A 532 -18.98 -1.82 -6.25
CA LEU A 532 -19.88 -0.97 -5.47
C LEU A 532 -19.29 -0.71 -4.10
N PHE A 533 -19.28 0.55 -3.67
CA PHE A 533 -18.81 0.96 -2.34
C PHE A 533 -19.93 1.66 -1.58
N LYS A 534 -20.11 1.28 -0.33
CA LYS A 534 -21.09 1.91 0.57
C LYS A 534 -20.37 2.62 1.72
N TYR A 535 -20.96 3.73 2.16
CA TYR A 535 -20.50 4.40 3.39
C TYR A 535 -20.76 3.52 4.61
N THR A 536 -19.82 3.56 5.57
CA THR A 536 -19.98 3.00 6.92
C THR A 536 -20.74 3.99 7.81
N ASP A 537 -20.94 3.63 9.06
CA ASP A 537 -21.37 4.59 10.06
C ASP A 537 -20.21 5.56 10.38
N GLN A 538 -20.57 6.73 10.90
CA GLN A 538 -19.62 7.76 11.32
C GLN A 538 -18.81 7.27 12.53
N VAL A 539 -17.52 7.61 12.54
CA VAL A 539 -16.61 7.34 13.67
C VAL A 539 -16.36 8.63 14.43
N LYS A 540 -16.34 8.52 15.75
CA LYS A 540 -16.16 9.65 16.65
C LYS A 540 -14.74 9.72 17.19
N ALA A 541 -14.23 10.95 17.34
CA ALA A 541 -13.03 11.26 18.10
C ALA A 541 -13.40 11.90 19.44
N GLY A 542 -12.49 11.73 20.42
CA GLY A 542 -12.60 12.37 21.71
C GLY A 542 -13.48 11.63 22.73
N SER A 543 -13.64 12.27 23.88
CA SER A 543 -14.50 11.85 24.99
C SER A 543 -15.16 13.06 25.63
N ALA A 544 -16.24 12.85 26.37
CA ALA A 544 -16.90 13.93 27.12
C ALA A 544 -16.07 14.26 28.37
N ASN A 545 -15.08 15.14 28.26
CA ASN A 545 -14.24 15.56 29.36
C ASN A 545 -14.33 17.07 29.64
N PRO A 546 -15.10 17.52 30.65
CA PRO A 546 -15.20 18.93 31.00
C PRO A 546 -13.88 19.52 31.55
N LYS A 547 -12.91 18.67 31.91
CA LYS A 547 -11.58 19.08 32.39
C LYS A 547 -10.50 18.96 31.31
N ALA A 548 -10.91 18.83 30.04
CA ALA A 548 -9.97 18.77 28.94
C ALA A 548 -9.08 20.02 28.91
N PHE A 549 -7.91 19.86 28.32
CA PHE A 549 -6.97 20.97 28.09
C PHE A 549 -7.67 22.14 27.38
N THR A 550 -7.60 23.31 27.94
CA THR A 550 -8.27 24.52 27.45
C THR A 550 -7.37 25.46 26.64
N GLY A 551 -6.07 25.15 26.61
CA GLY A 551 -5.12 25.87 25.77
C GLY A 551 -5.35 25.65 24.29
N LYS A 552 -4.77 26.50 23.46
CA LYS A 552 -4.90 26.39 22.00
C LYS A 552 -4.14 25.19 21.46
N VAL A 553 -4.78 24.40 20.61
CA VAL A 553 -4.16 23.27 19.90
C VAL A 553 -3.82 23.69 18.47
N VAL A 554 -2.55 23.54 18.08
CA VAL A 554 -2.07 23.78 16.72
C VAL A 554 -1.45 22.50 16.19
N ILE A 555 -1.76 22.13 14.96
CA ILE A 555 -1.25 20.93 14.28
C ILE A 555 -0.38 21.36 13.11
N LEU A 556 0.88 20.92 13.08
CA LEU A 556 1.78 21.20 11.96
C LEU A 556 1.75 20.03 10.97
N VAL A 557 1.60 20.34 9.68
CA VAL A 557 1.54 19.35 8.60
C VAL A 557 2.37 19.77 7.39
N ASN A 558 2.75 18.78 6.58
CA ASN A 558 3.37 18.98 5.26
C ASN A 558 3.12 17.76 4.35
N GLY A 559 3.71 17.70 3.16
CA GLY A 559 3.59 16.60 2.22
C GLY A 559 4.07 15.24 2.73
N ARG A 560 4.76 15.17 3.88
CA ARG A 560 5.17 13.90 4.53
C ARG A 560 4.05 13.31 5.39
N ALA A 561 3.08 14.12 5.80
CA ALA A 561 1.89 13.64 6.49
C ALA A 561 1.02 12.85 5.50
N GLN A 562 0.83 11.56 5.79
CA GLN A 562 0.10 10.61 4.97
C GLN A 562 -0.60 9.58 5.86
N SER A 563 -1.72 9.00 5.40
CA SER A 563 -2.37 7.86 6.03
C SER A 563 -2.71 8.14 7.51
N ALA A 564 -2.17 7.39 8.46
CA ALA A 564 -2.39 7.58 9.90
C ALA A 564 -2.13 9.01 10.39
N SER A 565 -1.24 9.78 9.74
CA SER A 565 -1.09 11.22 10.03
C SER A 565 -2.35 12.00 9.68
N GLU A 566 -2.87 11.81 8.46
CA GLU A 566 -4.05 12.51 7.96
C GLU A 566 -5.28 12.16 8.78
N PHE A 567 -5.47 10.86 9.04
CA PHE A 567 -6.54 10.35 9.90
C PHE A 567 -6.54 10.98 11.30
N GLN A 568 -5.38 11.04 11.96
CA GLN A 568 -5.26 11.62 13.29
C GLN A 568 -5.49 13.15 13.26
N VAL A 569 -5.01 13.84 12.24
CA VAL A 569 -5.25 15.30 12.07
C VAL A 569 -6.74 15.59 11.87
N MET A 570 -7.48 14.73 11.13
CA MET A 570 -8.95 14.85 11.03
C MET A 570 -9.61 14.79 12.41
N ALA A 571 -9.17 13.88 13.28
CA ALA A 571 -9.68 13.80 14.65
C ALA A 571 -9.38 15.08 15.44
N PHE A 572 -8.14 15.58 15.42
CA PHE A 572 -7.75 16.80 16.17
C PHE A 572 -8.43 18.08 15.66
N ARG A 573 -8.83 18.12 14.38
CA ARG A 573 -9.63 19.24 13.84
C ARG A 573 -10.99 19.38 14.50
N THR A 574 -11.49 18.36 15.17
CA THR A 574 -12.77 18.43 15.91
C THR A 574 -12.66 19.22 17.21
N ILE A 575 -11.45 19.47 17.72
CA ILE A 575 -11.20 20.26 18.93
C ILE A 575 -11.55 21.73 18.64
N PRO A 576 -12.43 22.36 19.43
CA PRO A 576 -12.82 23.74 19.20
C PRO A 576 -11.63 24.70 19.20
N GLY A 577 -11.49 25.51 18.16
CA GLY A 577 -10.41 26.47 18.01
C GLY A 577 -9.04 25.90 17.65
N SER A 578 -8.94 24.59 17.40
CA SER A 578 -7.73 24.01 16.82
C SER A 578 -7.44 24.58 15.43
N MET A 579 -6.18 24.63 15.05
CA MET A 579 -5.75 25.12 13.73
C MET A 579 -4.67 24.23 13.15
N VAL A 580 -4.80 23.94 11.86
CA VAL A 580 -3.78 23.22 11.08
C VAL A 580 -2.92 24.23 10.33
N VAL A 581 -1.59 24.09 10.45
CA VAL A 581 -0.60 25.04 9.88
C VAL A 581 0.43 24.26 9.06
N GLY A 582 0.81 24.79 7.93
CA GLY A 582 1.85 24.22 7.07
C GLY A 582 1.44 24.13 5.61
N SER A 583 1.74 23.01 4.97
CA SER A 583 1.37 22.74 3.57
C SER A 583 0.46 21.53 3.44
N GLN A 584 -0.22 21.42 2.29
CA GLN A 584 -1.09 20.29 1.95
C GLN A 584 -0.38 18.95 2.18
N THR A 585 -1.10 17.98 2.73
CA THR A 585 -0.60 16.63 2.99
C THR A 585 -0.63 15.74 1.74
N ALA A 586 -0.23 14.48 1.88
CA ALA A 586 -0.06 13.57 0.75
C ALA A 586 -1.37 13.18 0.05
N GLY A 587 -2.53 13.29 0.71
CA GLY A 587 -3.82 12.94 0.13
C GLY A 587 -4.00 11.43 -0.12
N ALA A 588 -3.47 10.61 0.76
CA ALA A 588 -3.63 9.15 0.72
C ALA A 588 -3.88 8.64 2.13
N ASP A 589 -5.14 8.44 2.45
CA ASP A 589 -5.59 7.89 3.72
C ASP A 589 -6.32 6.56 3.53
N GLY A 590 -6.54 5.83 4.61
CA GLY A 590 -7.25 4.55 4.64
C GLY A 590 -6.32 3.33 4.65
N ASN A 591 -6.91 2.22 5.09
CA ASN A 591 -6.18 0.95 5.17
C ASN A 591 -5.77 0.44 3.79
N ILE A 592 -4.52 0.04 3.68
CA ILE A 592 -3.96 -0.50 2.45
C ILE A 592 -4.40 -1.94 2.21
N SER A 593 -4.63 -2.27 0.94
CA SER A 593 -4.81 -3.64 0.46
C SER A 593 -3.59 -4.07 -0.33
N TRP A 594 -3.06 -5.24 0.02
CA TRP A 594 -1.94 -5.84 -0.68
C TRP A 594 -2.42 -6.73 -1.82
N LEU A 595 -1.84 -6.55 -3.00
CA LEU A 595 -2.12 -7.36 -4.18
C LEU A 595 -0.85 -8.12 -4.61
N PRO A 596 -0.77 -9.43 -4.36
CA PRO A 596 0.29 -10.25 -4.93
C PRO A 596 0.14 -10.36 -6.45
N LEU A 597 1.24 -10.21 -7.16
CA LEU A 597 1.33 -10.29 -8.62
C LEU A 597 2.25 -11.45 -9.03
N PRO A 598 2.12 -11.97 -10.25
CA PRO A 598 3.02 -13.01 -10.76
C PRO A 598 4.49 -12.58 -10.74
N LEU A 599 5.38 -13.56 -10.88
CA LEU A 599 6.84 -13.39 -10.93
C LEU A 599 7.42 -12.81 -9.62
N GLY A 600 6.68 -12.92 -8.51
CA GLY A 600 7.10 -12.43 -7.21
C GLY A 600 6.88 -10.95 -6.95
N TYR A 601 6.22 -10.24 -7.86
CA TYR A 601 5.85 -8.84 -7.66
C TYR A 601 4.69 -8.68 -6.68
N SER A 602 4.57 -7.50 -6.11
CA SER A 602 3.39 -7.09 -5.32
C SER A 602 3.28 -5.58 -5.27
N THR A 603 2.08 -5.10 -5.03
CA THR A 603 1.79 -3.69 -4.81
C THR A 603 0.73 -3.53 -3.72
N ALA A 604 0.50 -2.30 -3.29
CA ALA A 604 -0.59 -1.93 -2.40
C ALA A 604 -1.44 -0.82 -3.03
N PHE A 605 -2.57 -0.52 -2.43
CA PHE A 605 -3.43 0.62 -2.75
C PHE A 605 -4.36 0.91 -1.57
N SER A 606 -4.97 2.10 -1.53
CA SER A 606 -5.99 2.45 -0.55
C SER A 606 -7.23 1.57 -0.75
N GLY A 607 -7.42 0.58 0.13
CA GLY A 607 -8.47 -0.44 0.00
C GLY A 607 -9.85 -0.01 0.53
N ILE A 608 -9.92 1.13 1.23
CA ILE A 608 -11.15 1.80 1.69
C ILE A 608 -11.07 3.28 1.34
N GLY A 609 -12.22 3.90 1.10
CA GLY A 609 -12.31 5.35 0.99
C GLY A 609 -12.44 5.99 2.37
N VAL A 610 -11.86 7.18 2.53
CA VAL A 610 -11.91 8.00 3.74
C VAL A 610 -12.51 9.34 3.41
N TYR A 611 -13.47 9.78 4.22
CA TYR A 611 -14.23 11.01 3.99
C TYR A 611 -14.44 11.75 5.29
N TYR A 612 -14.60 13.07 5.22
CA TYR A 612 -15.14 13.84 6.33
C TYR A 612 -16.61 13.46 6.61
N PRO A 613 -17.17 13.81 7.79
CA PRO A 613 -18.57 13.50 8.13
C PRO A 613 -19.62 14.03 7.15
N ASP A 614 -19.31 15.10 6.43
CA ASP A 614 -20.14 15.68 5.36
C ASP A 614 -19.96 14.98 4.00
N LYS A 615 -19.18 13.89 3.96
CA LYS A 615 -18.82 13.11 2.77
C LYS A 615 -17.87 13.81 1.80
N SER A 616 -17.26 14.92 2.17
CA SER A 616 -16.17 15.51 1.39
C SER A 616 -14.95 14.57 1.40
N GLU A 617 -14.26 14.52 0.26
CA GLU A 617 -13.19 13.56 0.00
C GLU A 617 -11.86 13.97 0.63
N THR A 618 -11.10 12.99 1.11
CA THR A 618 -9.71 13.19 1.55
C THR A 618 -8.70 12.69 0.51
N GLN A 619 -9.03 11.61 -0.23
CA GLN A 619 -8.12 11.05 -1.22
C GLN A 619 -7.81 12.04 -2.35
N GLY A 620 -6.55 12.18 -2.71
CA GLY A 620 -6.05 13.17 -3.67
C GLY A 620 -5.95 14.59 -3.11
N ILE A 621 -6.77 14.94 -2.12
CA ILE A 621 -6.81 16.28 -1.52
C ILE A 621 -5.93 16.34 -0.27
N GLY A 622 -6.07 15.35 0.63
CA GLY A 622 -5.43 15.36 1.94
C GLY A 622 -5.96 16.43 2.88
N ILE A 623 -5.17 16.77 3.87
CA ILE A 623 -5.46 17.86 4.79
C ILE A 623 -5.00 19.17 4.17
N VAL A 624 -5.93 20.07 3.93
CA VAL A 624 -5.63 21.46 3.55
C VAL A 624 -5.50 22.28 4.85
N PRO A 625 -4.33 22.90 5.10
CA PRO A 625 -4.12 23.70 6.31
C PRO A 625 -5.04 24.91 6.39
N ASP A 626 -5.43 25.30 7.62
CA ASP A 626 -6.17 26.54 7.88
C ASP A 626 -5.28 27.77 7.68
N LYS A 627 -3.97 27.61 7.93
CA LYS A 627 -2.95 28.62 7.65
C LYS A 627 -1.82 27.98 6.82
N ILE A 628 -1.75 28.34 5.55
CA ILE A 628 -0.69 27.88 4.65
C ILE A 628 0.61 28.60 4.98
N VAL A 629 1.66 27.82 5.24
CA VAL A 629 3.03 28.28 5.49
C VAL A 629 4.00 27.30 4.85
N TYR A 630 4.86 27.80 3.98
CA TYR A 630 5.94 27.01 3.37
C TYR A 630 7.28 27.46 3.93
N PRO A 631 8.26 26.56 4.07
CA PRO A 631 9.64 26.95 4.28
C PRO A 631 10.12 27.83 3.12
N THR A 632 11.00 28.79 3.44
CA THR A 632 11.71 29.58 2.42
C THR A 632 13.14 29.12 2.29
N ILE A 633 13.78 29.38 1.14
CA ILE A 633 15.21 29.07 0.94
C ILE A 633 16.06 29.81 1.96
N GLU A 634 15.68 31.06 2.26
CA GLU A 634 16.36 31.87 3.28
C GLU A 634 16.18 31.29 4.69
N GLY A 635 14.96 30.81 5.03
CA GLY A 635 14.67 30.11 6.29
C GLY A 635 15.52 28.85 6.43
N ILE A 636 15.63 28.04 5.36
CA ILE A 636 16.47 26.85 5.31
C ILE A 636 17.94 27.22 5.57
N ARG A 637 18.48 28.25 4.90
CA ARG A 637 19.86 28.75 5.12
C ARG A 637 20.12 29.20 6.56
N LYS A 638 19.13 29.80 7.19
CA LYS A 638 19.22 30.31 8.58
C LYS A 638 18.82 29.26 9.62
N HIS A 639 18.52 28.03 9.23
CA HIS A 639 17.99 26.97 10.11
C HIS A 639 16.76 27.41 10.90
N GLN A 640 15.89 28.21 10.28
CA GLN A 640 14.63 28.68 10.86
C GLN A 640 13.49 27.75 10.48
N ASP A 641 12.70 27.34 11.46
CA ASP A 641 11.47 26.56 11.25
C ASP A 641 10.27 27.52 11.20
N GLU A 642 10.00 28.08 10.03
CA GLU A 642 8.95 29.08 9.79
C GLU A 642 7.55 28.52 10.06
N VAL A 643 7.35 27.21 9.83
CA VAL A 643 6.07 26.53 10.10
C VAL A 643 5.83 26.42 11.60
N LEU A 644 6.84 26.00 12.36
CA LEU A 644 6.78 25.97 13.83
C LEU A 644 6.58 27.38 14.41
N GLN A 645 7.32 28.37 13.90
CA GLN A 645 7.19 29.76 14.35
C GLN A 645 5.77 30.28 14.11
N ALA A 646 5.19 30.00 12.95
CA ALA A 646 3.80 30.39 12.66
C ALA A 646 2.77 29.72 13.61
N GLY A 647 3.04 28.49 14.04
CA GLY A 647 2.24 27.80 15.06
C GLY A 647 2.35 28.48 16.43
N ILE A 648 3.56 28.82 16.84
CA ILE A 648 3.83 29.57 18.09
C ILE A 648 3.11 30.93 18.08
N ASP A 649 3.23 31.69 17.00
CA ASP A 649 2.60 33.01 16.85
C ASP A 649 1.09 32.93 16.96
N LEU A 650 0.45 31.86 16.46
CA LEU A 650 -0.99 31.67 16.58
C LEU A 650 -1.45 31.44 18.03
N ILE A 651 -0.61 30.83 18.86
CA ILE A 651 -0.88 30.62 20.28
C ILE A 651 -0.69 31.93 21.04
N LEU A 652 0.33 32.71 20.69
CA LEU A 652 0.68 33.94 21.40
C LEU A 652 -0.24 35.14 21.09
N LYS A 653 -0.90 35.13 19.92
CA LYS A 653 -1.82 36.23 19.51
C LYS A 653 -3.19 36.20 20.18
N GLN A 654 -3.39 35.40 21.21
CA GLN A 654 -4.62 35.37 22.02
C GLN A 654 -4.66 36.45 23.08
#